data_04da4f8c6689b15c9ada7ea761ad5c62
#
_entry.id   04da4f8c6689b15c9ada7ea761ad5c62
#
_cell.length_a   1.000
_cell.length_b   1.000
_cell.length_c   1.000
_cell.angle_alpha   90.00
_cell.angle_beta   90.00
_cell.angle_gamma   90.00
#
_symmetry.space_group_name_H-M   'P 1'
#
loop_
_entity.id
_entity.type
_entity.pdbx_description
1 polymer ?
#
loop_
_entity_poly.entity_id
_entity_poly.type
_entity_poly.pdbx_seq_one_letter_code
_entity_poly.pdbx_strand_id
1 'polypeptide(L)'
;LFYRASSLNLALAGVSLVLIGTLPLAFSQQAGDATPEAVTPTVGAIPSPSTAPGNTPEPDSLFVPIVPGGTPKPTIPPNAEQKPFAPSDIPAPAIQATPETVDTVDDSDPSNGAGLEMPSISLRATPAPTPRVTLAPRTMATPAKTSSVELPEPESTGSTTAADIPDDEVPTPTPARTSVRKTTTSKPAATPAPRRRQSTAVSEAVSGERLSQMMTRARLNRDARQATAVGWAEFQRKDYESAAMWFEQAISWDTSFGEAYYGLALTKFTTGDTTQAEAIAGYRTNSYPKMRTLLGDILVRRAMENYEAKQYAQTIEALNKASNYRTLSRNENIIRGWSYYYLRDYQSAANIFERLYRTRPDKPSAEGLYAALSRMKDWKRLERVAGEVPGPLNHIYMTYDTEQYYKSGLFVAAYDSNPKAYPALANIDSPSAAIGFEYASKSGQEGESKLVTARAPVGQVKFSPANRVTITAEVARLILKSGSPSDGALIGTPPEEFQPFNQDINTSYNDLYELKARIEYQDWLSPYLEIGSTPLNADLSARVIGKAGVQYRHAQGYVQAEFYSQPIRESVLSYVGLEDPYVDGRAWGRVQETGGSLQVFQGLGNDITAFAKGSYGVITGTNTYKNDHLSLIGSVSKLFKPEGFEYITVGPAVSYEQFNNNQNQFTYGNGGYFSPQYIIQGIIEAQALTTEGQSWLAQGSIGAGGQQNKQDASPYFPLDPDGREFPGTTSSTGIFLVKADGGVLLTPEFMVGAKLSYAITADYNEGFAAIYVRYFFEPRVGLFRSDLDFSYW
;
A
#
# COMPACT_ATOMS: atom_id res chain seq x y z
N LEU A 1 6.52 16.16 -22.72
CA LEU A 1 6.94 17.41 -22.04
C LEU A 1 6.19 18.63 -22.60
N PHE A 2 6.13 18.78 -23.93
CA PHE A 2 5.38 19.87 -24.56
C PHE A 2 3.85 19.78 -24.38
N TYR A 3 3.31 18.59 -24.34
CA TYR A 3 1.87 18.35 -24.12
C TYR A 3 1.47 18.64 -22.66
N ARG A 4 2.33 18.28 -21.68
CA ARG A 4 2.12 18.60 -20.26
C ARG A 4 2.24 20.09 -19.94
N ALA A 5 3.08 20.83 -20.68
CA ALA A 5 3.19 22.27 -20.52
C ALA A 5 1.94 23.03 -21.02
N SER A 6 1.26 22.53 -22.05
CA SER A 6 -0.01 23.13 -22.53
C SER A 6 -1.18 22.85 -21.57
N SER A 7 -1.25 21.65 -20.98
CA SER A 7 -2.28 21.34 -19.97
C SER A 7 -2.07 22.12 -18.67
N LEU A 8 -0.82 22.38 -18.28
CA LEU A 8 -0.49 23.21 -17.12
C LEU A 8 -0.96 24.66 -17.32
N ASN A 9 -0.76 25.23 -18.49
CA ASN A 9 -1.22 26.58 -18.80
C ASN A 9 -2.76 26.70 -18.80
N LEU A 10 -3.48 25.64 -19.22
CA LEU A 10 -4.94 25.60 -19.17
C LEU A 10 -5.44 25.45 -17.73
N ALA A 11 -4.77 24.66 -16.92
CA ALA A 11 -5.08 24.49 -15.50
C ALA A 11 -4.90 25.82 -14.73
N LEU A 12 -3.79 26.51 -14.98
CA LEU A 12 -3.53 27.85 -14.41
C LEU A 12 -4.55 28.89 -14.89
N ALA A 13 -4.97 28.82 -16.17
CA ALA A 13 -6.03 29.67 -16.68
C ALA A 13 -7.39 29.37 -16.02
N GLY A 14 -7.67 28.07 -15.73
CA GLY A 14 -8.87 27.65 -15.00
C GLY A 14 -8.92 28.22 -13.57
N VAL A 15 -7.79 28.19 -12.85
CA VAL A 15 -7.67 28.81 -11.52
C VAL A 15 -7.89 30.31 -11.57
N SER A 16 -7.31 30.99 -12.56
CA SER A 16 -7.50 32.42 -12.72
C SER A 16 -8.96 32.81 -13.00
N LEU A 17 -9.67 31.96 -13.77
CA LEU A 17 -11.08 32.20 -14.08
C LEU A 17 -11.99 31.98 -12.84
N VAL A 18 -11.70 31.01 -12.01
CA VAL A 18 -12.43 30.73 -10.76
C VAL A 18 -12.16 31.82 -9.74
N LEU A 19 -10.90 32.29 -9.63
CA LEU A 19 -10.53 33.38 -8.74
C LEU A 19 -11.15 34.74 -9.16
N ILE A 20 -11.19 35.01 -10.47
CA ILE A 20 -11.76 36.25 -10.99
C ILE A 20 -13.28 36.26 -10.86
N GLY A 21 -13.95 35.13 -10.98
CA GLY A 21 -15.41 35.02 -10.85
C GLY A 21 -15.92 35.06 -9.42
N THR A 22 -15.08 34.95 -8.40
CA THR A 22 -15.47 34.89 -6.99
C THR A 22 -15.03 36.11 -6.16
N LEU A 23 -14.17 36.95 -6.69
CA LEU A 23 -13.81 38.22 -6.05
C LEU A 23 -14.80 39.32 -6.46
N PRO A 24 -15.59 39.85 -5.55
CA PRO A 24 -16.32 41.08 -5.84
C PRO A 24 -15.29 42.21 -6.04
N LEU A 25 -15.49 42.99 -7.10
CA LEU A 25 -14.80 44.24 -7.36
C LEU A 25 -15.01 45.22 -6.20
N ALA A 26 -14.26 45.05 -5.10
CA ALA A 26 -14.25 45.94 -3.96
C ALA A 26 -12.94 46.74 -3.91
N PHE A 27 -12.50 47.26 -5.05
CA PHE A 27 -11.45 48.26 -5.13
C PHE A 27 -11.88 49.41 -6.05
N SER A 28 -12.85 50.17 -5.60
CA SER A 28 -13.00 51.56 -6.03
C SER A 28 -13.97 52.28 -5.10
N GLN A 29 -13.46 52.95 -4.10
CA GLN A 29 -13.86 54.28 -3.64
C GLN A 29 -13.24 54.54 -2.26
N GLN A 30 -12.04 55.12 -2.29
CA GLN A 30 -11.67 56.18 -1.37
C GLN A 30 -10.38 56.81 -1.88
N ALA A 31 -10.53 57.75 -2.80
CA ALA A 31 -9.54 58.77 -3.04
C ALA A 31 -9.90 59.98 -2.22
N GLY A 32 -9.14 60.27 -1.21
CA GLY A 32 -9.24 61.43 -0.37
C GLY A 32 -7.79 61.93 -0.12
N ASP A 33 -7.50 63.11 -0.63
CA ASP A 33 -6.21 63.80 -0.63
C ASP A 33 -5.47 63.84 0.71
N ALA A 34 -4.17 63.50 0.70
CA ALA A 34 -3.16 64.18 1.51
C ALA A 34 -1.76 63.96 0.91
N THR A 35 -1.12 65.03 0.63
CA THR A 35 0.24 65.18 0.07
C THR A 35 1.33 64.74 1.07
N PRO A 36 2.57 64.39 0.59
CA PRO A 36 3.58 63.69 1.37
C PRO A 36 4.52 64.62 2.10
N GLU A 37 4.90 64.23 3.31
CA GLU A 37 6.17 64.71 3.91
C GLU A 37 7.15 63.56 4.01
N ALA A 38 8.35 63.84 3.53
CA ALA A 38 9.51 62.90 3.49
C ALA A 38 10.26 62.93 4.83
N VAL A 39 10.50 61.77 5.38
CA VAL A 39 11.55 61.58 6.39
C VAL A 39 12.38 60.34 6.08
N THR A 40 13.69 60.56 5.97
CA THR A 40 14.75 59.60 5.68
C THR A 40 15.08 58.67 6.86
N PRO A 41 15.68 57.51 6.62
CA PRO A 41 15.78 56.43 7.61
C PRO A 41 16.98 56.55 8.53
N THR A 42 16.81 56.17 9.78
CA THR A 42 17.92 55.93 10.72
C THR A 42 18.05 54.44 10.99
N VAL A 43 19.24 53.94 10.75
CA VAL A 43 19.68 52.57 11.01
C VAL A 43 19.78 52.34 12.51
N GLY A 44 19.15 51.35 13.04
CA GLY A 44 19.24 50.89 14.45
C GLY A 44 19.28 49.38 14.54
N ALA A 45 20.25 48.91 15.30
CA ALA A 45 20.74 47.55 15.43
C ALA A 45 19.73 46.46 15.77
N ILE A 46 20.04 45.25 15.25
CA ILE A 46 19.43 43.97 15.50
C ILE A 46 19.73 43.48 16.92
N PRO A 47 18.74 42.98 17.67
CA PRO A 47 19.00 41.98 18.70
C PRO A 47 18.54 40.59 18.28
N SER A 48 19.38 39.59 18.57
CA SER A 48 19.22 38.17 18.31
C SER A 48 18.04 37.54 19.08
N PRO A 49 17.58 36.36 18.62
CA PRO A 49 16.26 35.84 18.99
C PRO A 49 16.25 35.13 20.36
N SER A 50 15.23 35.46 21.11
CA SER A 50 14.80 34.71 22.26
C SER A 50 13.86 33.57 21.80
N THR A 51 14.22 32.35 22.14
CA THR A 51 13.42 31.13 21.99
C THR A 51 12.16 31.19 22.86
N ALA A 52 11.03 31.01 22.23
CA ALA A 52 9.86 30.46 22.91
C ALA A 52 8.93 29.79 21.89
N PRO A 53 8.24 28.75 22.30
CA PRO A 53 7.79 27.69 21.45
C PRO A 53 6.34 27.86 21.00
N GLY A 54 6.07 27.15 19.98
CA GLY A 54 4.82 26.55 19.91
C GLY A 54 3.79 27.09 18.96
N ASN A 55 3.32 26.22 18.35
CA ASN A 55 1.97 25.64 18.31
C ASN A 55 1.27 25.92 17.02
N THR A 56 0.59 25.09 16.52
CA THR A 56 0.00 23.91 16.29
C THR A 56 -1.36 23.80 15.79
N PRO A 57 -1.86 22.73 15.66
CA PRO A 57 -2.52 21.89 14.85
C PRO A 57 -3.99 21.80 14.87
N GLU A 58 -4.44 20.87 14.53
CA GLU A 58 -5.43 20.48 13.73
C GLU A 58 -6.45 19.52 14.30
N PRO A 59 -7.56 19.35 13.94
CA PRO A 59 -8.02 18.13 13.36
C PRO A 59 -8.89 18.31 12.17
N ASP A 60 -8.72 17.51 11.24
CA ASP A 60 -9.77 16.84 10.55
C ASP A 60 -9.38 16.04 9.42
N SER A 61 -10.14 15.47 9.05
CA SER A 61 -11.06 14.83 8.29
C SER A 61 -10.99 13.32 8.47
N LEU A 62 -12.01 12.93 8.72
CA LEU A 62 -12.53 11.65 9.04
C LEU A 62 -12.67 10.70 7.91
N PHE A 63 -11.96 10.87 6.82
CA PHE A 63 -11.83 9.90 5.78
C PHE A 63 -10.39 9.80 5.34
N VAL A 64 -9.65 8.92 5.98
CA VAL A 64 -8.51 8.32 5.31
C VAL A 64 -9.05 7.16 4.52
N PRO A 65 -9.04 7.22 3.18
CA PRO A 65 -9.45 6.07 2.39
C PRO A 65 -8.52 4.93 2.66
N ILE A 66 -9.08 3.82 3.03
CA ILE A 66 -8.34 2.59 3.23
C ILE A 66 -8.17 1.90 1.91
N VAL A 67 -6.97 1.43 1.67
CA VAL A 67 -6.64 0.61 0.52
C VAL A 67 -6.71 -0.86 0.90
N PRO A 68 -7.77 -1.57 0.58
CA PRO A 68 -7.72 -3.00 0.66
C PRO A 68 -6.80 -3.51 -0.44
N GLY A 69 -5.89 -4.35 -0.09
CA GLY A 69 -5.18 -5.15 -1.07
C GLY A 69 -6.09 -6.19 -1.70
N GLY A 70 -7.15 -5.77 -2.36
CA GLY A 70 -7.90 -6.62 -3.25
C GLY A 70 -7.13 -6.78 -4.54
N THR A 71 -6.98 -7.98 -5.04
CA THR A 71 -6.58 -8.20 -6.41
C THR A 71 -7.77 -7.81 -7.29
N PRO A 72 -7.75 -6.67 -7.98
CA PRO A 72 -8.64 -6.53 -9.09
C PRO A 72 -8.17 -7.55 -10.11
N LYS A 73 -9.07 -8.38 -10.53
CA LYS A 73 -8.90 -9.11 -11.78
C LYS A 73 -8.70 -8.04 -12.84
N PRO A 74 -7.53 -7.90 -13.47
CA PRO A 74 -7.43 -6.97 -14.58
C PRO A 74 -8.44 -7.41 -15.59
N THR A 75 -9.25 -6.50 -16.09
CA THR A 75 -10.10 -6.75 -17.25
C THR A 75 -9.17 -6.85 -18.46
N ILE A 76 -8.53 -7.99 -18.60
CA ILE A 76 -7.74 -8.32 -19.79
C ILE A 76 -8.75 -8.74 -20.86
N PRO A 77 -8.67 -8.22 -22.08
CA PRO A 77 -9.45 -8.75 -23.16
C PRO A 77 -9.19 -10.26 -23.31
N PRO A 78 -10.14 -11.07 -23.78
CA PRO A 78 -10.20 -12.53 -23.61
C PRO A 78 -9.06 -13.35 -24.26
N ASN A 79 -7.94 -12.74 -24.66
CA ASN A 79 -6.81 -13.43 -25.27
C ASN A 79 -5.47 -13.24 -24.55
N ALA A 80 -5.44 -12.81 -23.29
CA ALA A 80 -4.21 -12.67 -22.55
C ALA A 80 -4.39 -13.11 -21.07
N GLU A 81 -4.88 -14.31 -20.81
CA GLU A 81 -4.83 -14.91 -19.48
C GLU A 81 -3.40 -15.29 -19.15
N GLN A 82 -2.68 -14.38 -18.49
CA GLN A 82 -1.49 -14.75 -17.73
C GLN A 82 -1.87 -14.74 -16.25
N LYS A 83 -2.30 -15.89 -15.74
CA LYS A 83 -2.43 -16.13 -14.31
C LYS A 83 -1.09 -15.92 -13.61
N PRO A 84 -1.08 -15.36 -12.39
CA PRO A 84 0.09 -15.48 -11.53
C PRO A 84 0.35 -16.97 -11.32
N PHE A 85 1.61 -17.39 -11.48
CA PHE A 85 2.02 -18.78 -11.56
C PHE A 85 1.65 -19.55 -10.30
N ALA A 86 0.59 -20.34 -10.38
CA ALA A 86 0.42 -21.44 -9.47
C ALA A 86 1.40 -22.56 -9.88
N PRO A 87 2.05 -23.23 -8.91
CA PRO A 87 2.99 -24.30 -9.20
C PRO A 87 2.42 -25.51 -9.97
N SER A 88 1.09 -25.57 -10.10
CA SER A 88 0.37 -26.61 -10.86
C SER A 88 0.45 -26.46 -12.39
N ASP A 89 0.91 -25.29 -12.90
CA ASP A 89 0.87 -24.99 -14.34
C ASP A 89 2.18 -25.26 -15.08
N ILE A 90 3.14 -25.92 -14.46
CA ILE A 90 4.41 -26.27 -15.09
C ILE A 90 4.27 -27.63 -15.75
N PRO A 91 4.35 -27.71 -17.08
CA PRO A 91 4.31 -28.98 -17.76
C PRO A 91 5.49 -29.84 -17.33
N ALA A 92 5.22 -31.05 -16.87
CA ALA A 92 6.22 -32.08 -16.77
C ALA A 92 6.87 -32.25 -18.15
N PRO A 93 8.16 -32.54 -18.24
CA PRO A 93 8.81 -32.85 -19.50
C PRO A 93 8.03 -34.00 -20.15
N ALA A 94 7.57 -33.76 -21.37
CA ALA A 94 6.69 -34.65 -22.10
C ALA A 94 7.28 -36.08 -22.19
N ILE A 95 6.78 -36.97 -21.38
CA ILE A 95 6.83 -38.42 -21.55
C ILE A 95 5.39 -38.84 -21.82
N GLN A 96 5.11 -39.29 -23.01
CA GLN A 96 3.76 -39.69 -23.42
C GLN A 96 3.25 -40.81 -22.48
N ALA A 97 2.19 -40.55 -21.76
CA ALA A 97 1.36 -41.54 -21.11
C ALA A 97 -0.10 -41.06 -21.12
N THR A 98 -1.00 -41.94 -21.42
CA THR A 98 -2.45 -41.80 -21.57
C THR A 98 -3.15 -41.40 -20.26
N PRO A 99 -4.33 -40.74 -20.30
CA PRO A 99 -4.96 -40.14 -19.13
C PRO A 99 -5.90 -41.13 -18.40
N GLU A 100 -5.82 -41.17 -17.11
CA GLU A 100 -6.92 -41.58 -16.25
C GLU A 100 -7.22 -40.51 -15.20
N THR A 101 -8.49 -40.25 -15.02
CA THR A 101 -9.11 -39.26 -14.16
C THR A 101 -9.03 -39.63 -12.70
N VAL A 102 -8.60 -38.73 -11.83
CA VAL A 102 -8.85 -38.79 -10.39
C VAL A 102 -9.14 -37.43 -9.80
N ASP A 103 -10.13 -37.41 -8.92
CA ASP A 103 -10.80 -36.30 -8.28
C ASP A 103 -9.89 -35.33 -7.52
N THR A 104 -10.32 -34.08 -7.56
CA THR A 104 -9.76 -32.94 -6.87
C THR A 104 -10.02 -33.00 -5.37
N VAL A 105 -8.99 -32.92 -4.57
CA VAL A 105 -9.07 -32.53 -3.16
C VAL A 105 -8.60 -31.07 -3.03
N ASP A 106 -9.50 -30.25 -2.56
CA ASP A 106 -9.38 -28.84 -2.28
C ASP A 106 -8.44 -28.62 -1.06
N ASP A 107 -7.28 -28.07 -1.28
CA ASP A 107 -6.37 -27.66 -0.21
C ASP A 107 -6.12 -26.16 -0.34
N SER A 108 -7.07 -25.39 0.20
CA SER A 108 -7.03 -23.93 0.29
C SER A 108 -6.00 -23.49 1.33
N ASP A 109 -4.83 -23.10 0.88
CA ASP A 109 -3.79 -22.47 1.72
C ASP A 109 -4.06 -20.95 1.87
N PRO A 110 -4.30 -20.44 3.11
CA PRO A 110 -4.76 -19.07 3.36
C PRO A 110 -3.60 -18.09 3.60
N SER A 111 -2.69 -17.88 2.66
CA SER A 111 -1.57 -16.96 2.88
C SER A 111 -1.43 -15.84 1.85
N ASN A 112 -2.55 -15.28 1.40
CA ASN A 112 -2.54 -13.99 0.71
C ASN A 112 -3.09 -12.91 1.63
N GLY A 113 -2.25 -12.43 2.55
CA GLY A 113 -2.54 -11.25 3.37
C GLY A 113 -2.59 -10.00 2.47
N ALA A 114 -3.80 -9.64 2.08
CA ALA A 114 -4.04 -8.36 1.44
C ALA A 114 -3.97 -7.27 2.50
N GLY A 115 -3.16 -6.25 2.28
CA GLY A 115 -3.15 -5.04 3.09
C GLY A 115 -4.45 -4.26 2.89
N LEU A 116 -5.03 -3.82 3.98
CA LEU A 116 -6.27 -3.06 4.00
C LEU A 116 -6.08 -1.77 4.78
N GLU A 117 -6.59 -0.69 4.26
CA GLU A 117 -6.72 0.58 4.98
C GLU A 117 -8.11 0.71 5.57
N MET A 118 -8.23 1.20 6.80
CA MET A 118 -9.51 1.47 7.44
C MET A 118 -9.68 2.96 7.76
N PRO A 119 -10.88 3.55 7.56
CA PRO A 119 -11.13 4.92 7.96
C PRO A 119 -11.07 5.07 9.49
N SER A 120 -10.48 6.15 9.92
CA SER A 120 -10.56 6.59 11.31
C SER A 120 -11.89 7.27 11.55
N ILE A 121 -12.56 6.87 12.62
CA ILE A 121 -13.76 7.55 13.10
C ILE A 121 -13.32 8.52 14.18
N SER A 122 -13.54 9.78 13.99
CA SER A 122 -13.57 10.74 15.08
C SER A 122 -15.02 11.01 15.43
N LEU A 123 -15.40 10.63 16.58
CA LEU A 123 -16.73 10.82 17.10
C LEU A 123 -16.67 12.02 18.03
N ARG A 124 -17.09 13.17 17.58
CA ARG A 124 -17.23 14.36 18.44
C ARG A 124 -18.67 14.48 18.91
N ALA A 125 -18.85 14.44 20.21
CA ALA A 125 -20.11 14.77 20.85
C ALA A 125 -20.16 16.24 21.23
N THR A 126 -21.30 16.85 21.10
CA THR A 126 -21.56 18.22 21.52
C THR A 126 -22.41 18.21 22.78
N PRO A 127 -22.29 19.19 23.68
CA PRO A 127 -22.98 19.20 24.96
C PRO A 127 -24.47 19.44 24.82
N ALA A 128 -25.23 18.81 25.71
CA ALA A 128 -26.62 19.10 25.96
C ALA A 128 -26.79 20.40 26.74
N PRO A 129 -27.90 21.11 26.56
CA PRO A 129 -28.23 22.29 27.36
C PRO A 129 -28.40 21.88 28.83
N THR A 130 -27.73 22.59 29.72
CA THR A 130 -27.68 22.31 31.17
C THR A 130 -29.02 22.45 31.86
N PRO A 131 -29.51 21.50 32.62
CA PRO A 131 -30.60 21.71 33.57
C PRO A 131 -30.09 22.48 34.80
N ARG A 132 -30.73 23.56 35.16
CA ARG A 132 -30.51 24.33 36.40
C ARG A 132 -30.76 23.46 37.63
N VAL A 133 -29.76 23.25 38.45
CA VAL A 133 -29.94 22.75 39.83
C VAL A 133 -29.00 23.48 40.81
N THR A 134 -29.53 23.81 41.95
CA THR A 134 -29.03 24.69 42.98
C THR A 134 -28.10 23.97 43.97
N LEU A 135 -27.01 24.63 44.30
CA LEU A 135 -26.06 24.62 45.44
C LEU A 135 -26.15 23.64 46.61
N ALA A 136 -24.97 23.09 47.03
CA ALA A 136 -24.43 23.22 48.37
C ALA A 136 -22.93 22.73 48.46
N PRO A 137 -22.11 23.33 49.33
CA PRO A 137 -20.64 23.22 49.29
C PRO A 137 -20.07 22.22 50.29
N ARG A 138 -18.88 21.65 49.97
CA ARG A 138 -17.97 21.11 51.05
C ARG A 138 -16.49 21.02 50.64
N THR A 139 -15.72 21.82 51.36
CA THR A 139 -14.35 21.74 51.93
C THR A 139 -13.26 20.83 51.38
N MET A 140 -12.16 21.51 51.21
CA MET A 140 -10.75 21.19 50.95
C MET A 140 -10.10 20.04 51.75
N ALA A 141 -9.08 19.42 51.15
CA ALA A 141 -7.85 18.98 51.77
C ALA A 141 -6.66 19.04 50.83
N THR A 142 -5.57 19.57 51.32
CA THR A 142 -4.33 19.94 50.61
C THR A 142 -3.26 18.81 50.66
N PRO A 143 -2.19 18.86 49.87
CA PRO A 143 -1.38 17.71 49.44
C PRO A 143 -0.08 17.52 50.28
N ALA A 144 0.56 16.36 50.07
CA ALA A 144 1.87 16.06 50.63
C ALA A 144 2.93 15.91 49.48
N LYS A 145 4.07 16.55 49.73
CA LYS A 145 5.30 16.47 48.94
C LYS A 145 6.10 15.21 49.31
N THR A 146 6.83 14.64 48.33
CA THR A 146 8.19 14.05 48.54
C THR A 146 8.87 13.86 47.22
N SER A 147 9.95 14.48 47.01
CA SER A 147 11.39 14.16 47.11
C SER A 147 11.99 13.48 45.86
N SER A 148 12.94 14.22 45.32
CA SER A 148 13.89 13.92 44.26
C SER A 148 14.93 12.88 44.66
N VAL A 149 15.38 12.06 43.71
CA VAL A 149 16.66 11.33 43.77
C VAL A 149 17.38 11.52 42.44
N GLU A 150 18.65 11.83 42.56
CA GLU A 150 19.62 12.30 41.58
C GLU A 150 20.39 11.12 40.95
N LEU A 151 20.80 11.29 39.69
CA LEU A 151 21.66 10.37 38.95
C LEU A 151 23.14 10.52 39.26
N PRO A 152 24.00 9.63 38.77
CA PRO A 152 25.25 10.10 38.23
C PRO A 152 25.55 9.67 36.77
N GLU A 153 26.21 10.58 36.05
CA GLU A 153 26.84 10.37 34.74
C GLU A 153 28.12 9.52 34.86
N PRO A 154 28.60 8.92 33.78
CA PRO A 154 30.02 8.59 33.63
C PRO A 154 30.72 9.35 32.50
N GLU A 155 31.95 9.60 32.84
CA GLU A 155 32.97 10.41 32.14
C GLU A 155 33.47 9.87 30.81
N SER A 156 34.04 10.79 30.04
CA SER A 156 34.77 10.67 28.77
C SER A 156 36.26 10.37 28.99
N THR A 157 36.85 9.55 28.13
CA THR A 157 38.27 9.60 27.69
C THR A 157 38.36 8.82 26.39
N GLY A 158 39.13 9.15 25.37
CA GLY A 158 40.15 10.09 25.07
C GLY A 158 40.67 9.83 23.67
N SER A 159 41.20 10.84 23.06
CA SER A 159 41.75 10.96 21.72
C SER A 159 43.01 10.11 21.44
N THR A 160 43.23 9.73 20.16
CA THR A 160 44.53 9.84 19.45
C THR A 160 44.39 9.68 17.95
N THR A 161 44.60 10.74 17.21
CA THR A 161 45.59 11.09 16.20
C THR A 161 45.88 10.18 14.99
N ALA A 162 45.77 10.84 13.87
CA ALA A 162 46.10 10.70 12.49
C ALA A 162 47.49 10.13 12.10
N ALA A 163 47.57 9.60 10.89
CA ALA A 163 48.71 9.71 9.97
C ALA A 163 48.27 9.42 8.53
N ASP A 164 48.35 10.33 7.71
CA ASP A 164 48.91 10.69 6.41
C ASP A 164 49.34 9.57 5.41
N ILE A 165 48.68 9.56 4.24
CA ILE A 165 49.06 9.78 2.81
C ILE A 165 50.31 8.99 2.26
N PRO A 166 50.39 8.57 0.96
CA PRO A 166 50.11 9.36 -0.23
C PRO A 166 49.43 8.66 -1.44
N ASP A 167 49.00 9.51 -2.37
CA ASP A 167 48.56 9.33 -3.75
C ASP A 167 49.55 8.53 -4.62
N ASP A 168 49.00 7.79 -5.59
CA ASP A 168 49.70 7.59 -6.87
C ASP A 168 48.71 7.47 -8.05
N GLU A 169 49.19 7.94 -9.19
CA GLU A 169 48.51 8.43 -10.37
C GLU A 169 47.89 7.37 -11.30
N VAL A 170 46.91 7.87 -12.05
CA VAL A 170 46.28 7.36 -13.28
C VAL A 170 47.33 7.16 -14.43
N PRO A 171 47.09 6.23 -15.37
CA PRO A 171 46.75 6.76 -16.68
C PRO A 171 45.65 6.05 -17.47
N THR A 172 44.79 6.87 -18.04
CA THR A 172 43.86 6.58 -19.16
C THR A 172 44.62 6.26 -20.47
N PRO A 173 44.07 5.49 -21.37
CA PRO A 173 44.29 5.74 -22.77
C PRO A 173 43.01 6.00 -23.58
N THR A 174 43.09 6.99 -24.38
CA THR A 174 42.19 7.57 -25.38
C THR A 174 42.03 6.66 -26.64
N PRO A 175 40.97 6.83 -27.45
CA PRO A 175 40.54 5.88 -28.47
C PRO A 175 41.22 6.12 -29.82
N ALA A 176 41.46 5.05 -30.57
CA ALA A 176 41.90 5.07 -31.95
C ALA A 176 40.75 4.74 -32.92
N ARG A 177 40.57 5.64 -33.85
CA ARG A 177 39.71 5.66 -35.03
C ARG A 177 40.43 4.95 -36.18
N THR A 178 39.76 4.02 -36.91
CA THR A 178 40.11 3.76 -38.33
C THR A 178 38.97 3.05 -39.02
N SER A 179 38.30 3.66 -39.85
CA SER A 179 38.20 3.74 -41.35
C SER A 179 37.83 2.41 -42.09
N VAL A 180 36.74 2.57 -42.80
CA VAL A 180 36.14 1.72 -43.82
C VAL A 180 37.06 1.44 -44.98
N ARG A 181 37.08 0.21 -45.46
CA ARG A 181 37.37 -0.11 -46.85
C ARG A 181 36.59 -1.31 -47.38
N LYS A 182 35.70 -1.07 -48.30
CA LYS A 182 35.14 -2.07 -49.23
C LYS A 182 36.21 -2.53 -50.22
N THR A 183 36.29 -3.82 -50.45
CA THR A 183 36.71 -4.35 -51.77
C THR A 183 36.06 -5.71 -52.06
N THR A 184 35.71 -5.88 -53.28
CA THR A 184 34.93 -6.92 -53.93
C THR A 184 35.81 -8.10 -54.36
N THR A 185 35.14 -9.30 -54.40
CA THR A 185 35.31 -10.42 -55.33
C THR A 185 36.71 -11.04 -55.61
N SER A 186 36.85 -12.30 -55.27
CA SER A 186 37.07 -13.38 -56.28
C SER A 186 37.13 -14.75 -55.56
N LYS A 187 36.49 -15.72 -56.20
CA LYS A 187 36.53 -17.15 -55.86
C LYS A 187 37.78 -17.82 -56.46
N PRO A 188 38.47 -18.60 -55.70
CA PRO A 188 39.28 -19.69 -56.34
C PRO A 188 38.83 -21.08 -55.87
N ALA A 189 39.15 -22.00 -56.70
CA ALA A 189 38.70 -23.37 -56.76
C ALA A 189 39.03 -24.27 -55.57
N ALA A 190 38.22 -25.31 -55.47
CA ALA A 190 38.25 -26.37 -54.49
C ALA A 190 39.49 -27.26 -54.65
N THR A 191 40.14 -27.48 -53.52
CA THR A 191 41.11 -28.62 -53.35
C THR A 191 40.33 -29.69 -52.53
N PRO A 192 40.46 -30.98 -52.92
CA PRO A 192 39.68 -32.05 -52.31
C PRO A 192 40.15 -32.37 -50.89
N ALA A 193 39.22 -32.27 -49.92
CA ALA A 193 39.44 -32.74 -48.56
C ALA A 193 39.52 -34.27 -48.50
N PRO A 194 40.29 -34.84 -47.57
CA PRO A 194 40.42 -36.29 -47.45
C PRO A 194 39.10 -36.94 -47.05
N ARG A 195 38.67 -37.92 -47.82
CA ARG A 195 37.49 -38.75 -47.54
C ARG A 195 37.54 -39.29 -46.13
N ARG A 196 36.77 -38.66 -45.23
CA ARG A 196 36.35 -39.23 -43.95
C ARG A 196 35.51 -40.46 -44.28
N ARG A 197 36.01 -41.63 -44.03
CA ARG A 197 35.23 -42.88 -44.09
C ARG A 197 34.04 -42.67 -43.14
N GLN A 198 32.89 -42.37 -43.68
CA GLN A 198 31.62 -42.58 -43.03
C GLN A 198 31.49 -44.11 -42.86
N SER A 199 31.65 -44.54 -41.62
CA SER A 199 31.15 -45.88 -41.27
C SER A 199 29.62 -45.74 -41.25
N THR A 200 28.98 -45.96 -42.37
CA THR A 200 27.60 -46.35 -42.50
C THR A 200 27.52 -47.76 -41.89
N ALA A 201 27.44 -47.78 -40.56
CA ALA A 201 26.81 -48.89 -39.87
C ALA A 201 25.29 -48.75 -40.12
N VAL A 202 24.86 -49.08 -41.32
CA VAL A 202 23.50 -49.51 -41.55
C VAL A 202 23.37 -50.76 -40.69
N SER A 203 22.54 -50.60 -39.63
CA SER A 203 22.08 -51.70 -38.81
C SER A 203 21.16 -52.57 -39.70
N GLU A 204 21.77 -53.47 -40.50
CA GLU A 204 21.05 -54.57 -41.12
C GLU A 204 20.45 -55.39 -40.00
N ALA A 205 19.13 -55.42 -39.90
CA ALA A 205 18.41 -56.33 -39.05
C ALA A 205 18.89 -57.76 -39.42
N VAL A 206 19.51 -58.41 -38.49
CA VAL A 206 20.03 -59.78 -38.65
C VAL A 206 18.92 -60.67 -39.20
N SER A 207 19.12 -61.27 -40.40
CA SER A 207 18.11 -62.16 -40.99
C SER A 207 17.79 -63.29 -40.00
N GLY A 208 16.50 -63.72 -39.98
CA GLY A 208 16.05 -64.76 -39.01
C GLY A 208 16.90 -66.05 -39.09
N GLU A 209 17.37 -66.42 -40.25
CA GLU A 209 18.22 -67.57 -40.45
C GLU A 209 19.62 -67.40 -39.82
N ARG A 210 20.22 -66.25 -39.99
CA ARG A 210 21.48 -65.86 -39.37
C ARG A 210 21.38 -65.79 -37.88
N LEU A 211 20.29 -65.31 -37.36
CA LEU A 211 20.02 -65.25 -35.93
C LEU A 211 19.88 -66.69 -35.31
N SER A 212 19.15 -67.58 -36.00
CA SER A 212 19.04 -69.00 -35.61
C SER A 212 20.41 -69.72 -35.57
N GLN A 213 21.24 -69.44 -36.56
CA GLN A 213 22.63 -69.97 -36.56
C GLN A 213 23.46 -69.44 -35.37
N MET A 214 23.33 -68.16 -35.06
CA MET A 214 23.99 -67.52 -33.92
C MET A 214 23.47 -68.15 -32.57
N MET A 215 22.19 -68.32 -32.42
CA MET A 215 21.61 -68.98 -31.25
C MET A 215 22.12 -70.39 -31.06
N THR A 216 22.18 -71.23 -32.13
CA THR A 216 22.66 -72.57 -32.08
C THR A 216 24.14 -72.63 -31.68
N ARG A 217 25.01 -71.79 -32.28
CA ARG A 217 26.40 -71.67 -31.91
C ARG A 217 26.63 -71.21 -30.50
N ALA A 218 25.91 -70.22 -30.04
CA ALA A 218 25.99 -69.72 -28.68
C ALA A 218 25.72 -70.85 -27.64
N ARG A 219 24.63 -71.63 -27.86
CA ARG A 219 24.25 -72.75 -26.99
C ARG A 219 25.29 -73.92 -27.02
N LEU A 220 25.75 -74.30 -28.20
CA LEU A 220 26.75 -75.41 -28.33
C LEU A 220 28.06 -75.08 -27.60
N ASN A 221 28.54 -73.86 -27.75
CA ASN A 221 29.82 -73.45 -27.20
C ASN A 221 29.78 -72.90 -25.80
N ARG A 222 28.55 -72.64 -25.24
CA ARG A 222 28.33 -71.89 -24.00
C ARG A 222 29.11 -70.59 -23.97
N ASP A 223 29.10 -69.87 -25.10
CA ASP A 223 29.87 -68.64 -25.28
C ASP A 223 29.02 -67.43 -24.89
N ALA A 224 29.39 -66.81 -23.79
CA ALA A 224 28.71 -65.63 -23.25
C ALA A 224 28.78 -64.44 -24.24
N ARG A 225 29.80 -64.26 -25.04
CA ARG A 225 29.90 -63.22 -26.05
C ARG A 225 28.92 -63.45 -27.20
N GLN A 226 28.81 -64.68 -27.67
CA GLN A 226 27.85 -65.01 -28.72
C GLN A 226 26.42 -64.91 -28.20
N ALA A 227 26.12 -65.33 -26.98
CA ALA A 227 24.81 -65.15 -26.37
C ALA A 227 24.44 -63.65 -26.22
N THR A 228 25.40 -62.83 -25.82
CA THR A 228 25.20 -61.37 -25.73
C THR A 228 24.94 -60.77 -27.11
N ALA A 229 25.64 -61.24 -28.14
CA ALA A 229 25.39 -60.80 -29.52
C ALA A 229 23.97 -61.17 -30.00
N VAL A 230 23.48 -62.37 -29.63
CA VAL A 230 22.07 -62.77 -29.87
C VAL A 230 21.12 -61.86 -29.10
N GLY A 231 21.37 -61.62 -27.81
CA GLY A 231 20.59 -60.69 -27.00
C GLY A 231 20.46 -59.28 -27.63
N TRP A 232 21.56 -58.74 -28.15
CA TRP A 232 21.52 -57.47 -28.88
C TRP A 232 20.75 -57.55 -30.20
N ALA A 233 20.81 -58.64 -30.91
CA ALA A 233 20.02 -58.83 -32.13
C ALA A 233 18.53 -58.89 -31.86
N GLU A 234 18.10 -59.57 -30.80
CA GLU A 234 16.71 -59.60 -30.37
C GLU A 234 16.25 -58.22 -29.82
N PHE A 235 17.10 -57.54 -29.07
CA PHE A 235 16.84 -56.18 -28.61
C PHE A 235 16.57 -55.20 -29.76
N GLN A 236 17.37 -55.29 -30.84
CA GLN A 236 17.16 -54.48 -32.06
C GLN A 236 15.85 -54.82 -32.77
N ARG A 237 15.37 -56.06 -32.67
CA ARG A 237 14.07 -56.50 -33.19
C ARG A 237 12.91 -56.13 -32.30
N LYS A 238 13.20 -55.49 -31.16
CA LYS A 238 12.27 -55.15 -30.09
C LYS A 238 11.62 -56.37 -29.39
N ASP A 239 12.22 -57.54 -29.56
CA ASP A 239 11.87 -58.74 -28.77
C ASP A 239 12.67 -58.69 -27.46
N TYR A 240 12.16 -57.91 -26.54
CA TYR A 240 12.82 -57.62 -25.26
C TYR A 240 12.78 -58.83 -24.30
N GLU A 241 11.81 -59.69 -24.45
CA GLU A 241 11.72 -60.92 -23.65
C GLU A 241 12.84 -61.89 -24.05
N SER A 242 12.95 -62.18 -25.33
CA SER A 242 14.04 -63.00 -25.86
C SER A 242 15.40 -62.35 -25.60
N ALA A 243 15.52 -61.05 -25.75
CA ALA A 243 16.76 -60.34 -25.46
C ALA A 243 17.18 -60.51 -24.00
N ALA A 244 16.25 -60.37 -23.04
CA ALA A 244 16.54 -60.58 -21.62
C ALA A 244 17.01 -62.00 -21.33
N MET A 245 16.29 -62.99 -21.87
CA MET A 245 16.68 -64.41 -21.69
C MET A 245 18.10 -64.67 -22.19
N TRP A 246 18.48 -64.11 -23.33
CA TRP A 246 19.81 -64.32 -23.88
C TRP A 246 20.91 -63.60 -23.10
N PHE A 247 20.62 -62.43 -22.55
CA PHE A 247 21.55 -61.76 -21.64
C PHE A 247 21.69 -62.50 -20.31
N GLU A 248 20.59 -63.01 -19.73
CA GLU A 248 20.60 -63.85 -18.54
C GLU A 248 21.39 -65.14 -18.79
N GLN A 249 21.21 -65.76 -19.95
CA GLN A 249 21.99 -66.96 -20.34
C GLN A 249 23.46 -66.64 -20.46
N ALA A 250 23.81 -65.49 -21.07
CA ALA A 250 25.20 -65.07 -21.14
C ALA A 250 25.86 -64.89 -19.77
N ILE A 251 25.08 -64.25 -18.84
CA ILE A 251 25.49 -64.06 -17.44
C ILE A 251 25.68 -65.41 -16.71
N SER A 252 24.82 -66.41 -16.97
CA SER A 252 24.91 -67.75 -16.37
C SER A 252 26.17 -68.49 -16.81
N TRP A 253 26.67 -68.24 -18.03
CA TRP A 253 27.89 -68.87 -18.54
C TRP A 253 29.15 -68.10 -18.16
N ASP A 254 29.10 -66.81 -18.07
CA ASP A 254 30.15 -65.91 -17.58
C ASP A 254 29.63 -64.81 -16.70
N THR A 255 29.68 -65.00 -15.41
CA THR A 255 29.28 -64.05 -14.40
C THR A 255 30.12 -62.78 -14.36
N SER A 256 31.21 -62.73 -15.03
CA SER A 256 32.11 -61.58 -15.10
C SER A 256 31.83 -60.68 -16.34
N PHE A 257 30.99 -61.14 -17.30
CA PHE A 257 30.86 -60.53 -18.59
C PHE A 257 29.94 -59.24 -18.50
N GLY A 258 30.58 -58.12 -18.28
CA GLY A 258 29.90 -56.85 -17.99
C GLY A 258 28.96 -56.36 -19.07
N GLU A 259 29.19 -56.68 -20.35
CA GLU A 259 28.30 -56.28 -21.47
C GLU A 259 26.94 -56.97 -21.41
N ALA A 260 26.88 -58.22 -20.95
CA ALA A 260 25.63 -58.95 -20.76
C ALA A 260 24.77 -58.32 -19.65
N TYR A 261 25.38 -57.94 -18.54
CA TYR A 261 24.69 -57.17 -17.49
C TYR A 261 24.19 -55.84 -18.00
N TYR A 262 24.97 -55.12 -18.82
CA TYR A 262 24.52 -53.85 -19.42
C TYR A 262 23.35 -54.07 -20.38
N GLY A 263 23.39 -55.13 -21.20
CA GLY A 263 22.29 -55.47 -22.09
C GLY A 263 21.03 -55.85 -21.35
N LEU A 264 21.12 -56.61 -20.27
CA LEU A 264 20.00 -57.00 -19.43
C LEU A 264 19.39 -55.77 -18.71
N ALA A 265 20.24 -54.95 -18.08
CA ALA A 265 19.77 -53.72 -17.40
C ALA A 265 19.10 -52.77 -18.38
N LEU A 266 19.64 -52.57 -19.58
CA LEU A 266 19.07 -51.74 -20.62
C LEU A 266 17.73 -52.29 -21.13
N THR A 267 17.63 -53.64 -21.27
CA THR A 267 16.39 -54.29 -21.67
C THR A 267 15.30 -54.08 -20.63
N LYS A 268 15.58 -54.32 -19.35
CA LYS A 268 14.63 -54.07 -18.24
C LYS A 268 14.23 -52.59 -18.15
N PHE A 269 15.19 -51.71 -18.33
CA PHE A 269 14.92 -50.26 -18.37
C PHE A 269 13.99 -49.85 -19.52
N THR A 270 14.20 -50.45 -20.71
CA THR A 270 13.41 -50.19 -21.91
C THR A 270 11.98 -50.72 -21.77
N THR A 271 11.79 -51.83 -21.08
CA THR A 271 10.45 -52.43 -20.81
C THR A 271 9.73 -51.78 -19.62
N GLY A 272 10.35 -50.79 -18.94
CA GLY A 272 9.76 -50.06 -17.84
C GLY A 272 9.98 -50.70 -16.44
N ASP A 273 10.67 -51.82 -16.34
CA ASP A 273 11.04 -52.41 -15.05
C ASP A 273 12.26 -51.68 -14.45
N THR A 274 12.01 -50.47 -13.98
CA THR A 274 13.03 -49.58 -13.39
C THR A 274 13.69 -50.22 -12.16
N THR A 275 12.96 -51.05 -11.43
CA THR A 275 13.45 -51.69 -10.19
C THR A 275 14.49 -52.75 -10.47
N GLN A 276 14.20 -53.71 -11.39
CA GLN A 276 15.15 -54.69 -11.78
C GLN A 276 16.35 -54.08 -12.52
N ALA A 277 16.10 -53.11 -13.39
CA ALA A 277 17.14 -52.38 -14.10
C ALA A 277 18.13 -51.73 -13.13
N GLU A 278 17.65 -51.06 -12.06
CA GLU A 278 18.49 -50.43 -11.04
C GLU A 278 19.32 -51.46 -10.26
N ALA A 279 18.68 -52.56 -9.83
CA ALA A 279 19.36 -53.62 -9.10
C ALA A 279 20.53 -54.22 -9.90
N ILE A 280 20.29 -54.52 -11.19
CA ILE A 280 21.31 -55.07 -12.09
C ILE A 280 22.44 -54.06 -12.35
N ALA A 281 22.07 -52.83 -12.69
CA ALA A 281 23.06 -51.78 -13.00
C ALA A 281 23.85 -51.34 -11.75
N GLY A 282 23.23 -51.36 -10.58
CA GLY A 282 23.88 -51.06 -9.29
C GLY A 282 24.87 -52.10 -8.89
N TYR A 283 24.51 -53.43 -9.04
CA TYR A 283 25.38 -54.54 -8.73
C TYR A 283 26.68 -54.55 -9.58
N ARG A 284 26.62 -54.11 -10.83
CA ARG A 284 27.74 -54.16 -11.80
C ARG A 284 28.12 -52.78 -12.36
N THR A 285 28.01 -51.71 -11.61
CA THR A 285 28.22 -50.33 -12.04
C THR A 285 29.52 -50.08 -12.79
N ASN A 286 30.61 -50.75 -12.41
CA ASN A 286 31.92 -50.56 -13.00
C ASN A 286 32.32 -51.68 -13.99
N SER A 287 31.45 -52.66 -14.26
CA SER A 287 31.77 -53.78 -15.13
C SER A 287 31.75 -53.50 -16.62
N TYR A 288 31.12 -52.38 -16.99
CA TYR A 288 31.02 -51.92 -18.38
C TYR A 288 31.02 -50.38 -18.49
N PRO A 289 31.75 -49.79 -19.45
CA PRO A 289 31.92 -48.32 -19.49
C PRO A 289 30.63 -47.50 -19.50
N LYS A 290 29.58 -48.03 -20.15
CA LYS A 290 28.26 -47.35 -20.23
C LYS A 290 27.33 -47.60 -19.02
N MET A 291 27.69 -48.54 -18.13
CA MET A 291 26.83 -48.93 -17.02
C MET A 291 26.56 -47.77 -16.05
N ARG A 292 27.59 -46.96 -15.74
CA ARG A 292 27.43 -45.77 -14.88
C ARG A 292 26.38 -44.79 -15.44
N THR A 293 26.47 -44.52 -16.75
CA THR A 293 25.49 -43.60 -17.37
C THR A 293 24.11 -44.21 -17.35
N LEU A 294 23.97 -45.48 -17.70
CA LEU A 294 22.67 -46.18 -17.65
C LEU A 294 22.07 -46.17 -16.24
N LEU A 295 22.87 -46.46 -15.20
CA LEU A 295 22.38 -46.34 -13.82
C LEU A 295 21.90 -44.92 -13.48
N GLY A 296 22.62 -43.89 -13.92
CA GLY A 296 22.20 -42.51 -13.81
C GLY A 296 20.84 -42.24 -14.50
N ASP A 297 20.64 -42.79 -15.71
CA ASP A 297 19.39 -42.65 -16.46
C ASP A 297 18.24 -43.43 -15.82
N ILE A 298 18.47 -44.58 -15.27
CA ILE A 298 17.50 -45.39 -14.51
C ILE A 298 17.05 -44.63 -13.27
N LEU A 299 18.00 -44.07 -12.50
CA LEU A 299 17.69 -43.27 -11.30
C LEU A 299 16.91 -41.99 -11.63
N VAL A 300 17.19 -41.36 -12.76
CA VAL A 300 16.40 -40.23 -13.23
C VAL A 300 14.97 -40.64 -13.60
N ARG A 301 14.79 -41.77 -14.28
CA ARG A 301 13.46 -42.30 -14.59
C ARG A 301 12.67 -42.53 -13.29
N ARG A 302 13.28 -43.15 -12.31
CA ARG A 302 12.67 -43.35 -10.98
C ARG A 302 12.34 -42.04 -10.32
N ALA A 303 13.21 -41.03 -10.44
CA ALA A 303 12.93 -39.69 -9.92
C ALA A 303 11.69 -39.04 -10.57
N MET A 304 11.51 -39.22 -11.89
CA MET A 304 10.33 -38.77 -12.59
C MET A 304 9.05 -39.47 -12.09
N GLU A 305 9.10 -40.79 -11.98
CA GLU A 305 8.01 -41.61 -11.46
C GLU A 305 7.62 -41.17 -10.02
N ASN A 306 8.61 -40.92 -9.17
CA ASN A 306 8.39 -40.41 -7.83
C ASN A 306 7.82 -38.97 -7.83
N TYR A 307 8.27 -38.12 -8.77
CA TYR A 307 7.74 -36.75 -8.90
C TYR A 307 6.29 -36.73 -9.32
N GLU A 308 5.92 -37.54 -10.32
CA GLU A 308 4.53 -37.71 -10.76
C GLU A 308 3.64 -38.28 -9.64
N ALA A 309 4.18 -39.17 -8.81
CA ALA A 309 3.53 -39.67 -7.60
C ALA A 309 3.56 -38.69 -6.41
N LYS A 310 4.02 -37.45 -6.59
CA LYS A 310 4.18 -36.44 -5.54
C LYS A 310 5.09 -36.85 -4.37
N GLN A 311 5.94 -37.85 -4.58
CA GLN A 311 6.91 -38.34 -3.60
C GLN A 311 8.21 -37.54 -3.67
N TYR A 312 8.14 -36.28 -3.32
CA TYR A 312 9.22 -35.30 -3.56
C TYR A 312 10.51 -35.61 -2.84
N ALA A 313 10.45 -36.22 -1.65
CA ALA A 313 11.64 -36.64 -0.92
C ALA A 313 12.41 -37.71 -1.66
N GLN A 314 11.70 -38.76 -2.16
CA GLN A 314 12.31 -39.85 -2.97
C GLN A 314 12.81 -39.32 -4.32
N THR A 315 12.11 -38.31 -4.92
CA THR A 315 12.58 -37.63 -6.13
C THR A 315 13.96 -37.00 -5.92
N ILE A 316 14.12 -36.27 -4.84
CA ILE A 316 15.39 -35.58 -4.51
C ILE A 316 16.49 -36.65 -4.26
N GLU A 317 16.18 -37.69 -3.51
CA GLU A 317 17.12 -38.77 -3.23
C GLU A 317 17.61 -39.45 -4.52
N ALA A 318 16.67 -39.81 -5.42
CA ALA A 318 16.98 -40.43 -6.70
C ALA A 318 17.83 -39.53 -7.61
N LEU A 319 17.48 -38.22 -7.70
CA LEU A 319 18.26 -37.26 -8.47
C LEU A 319 19.63 -36.98 -7.87
N ASN A 320 19.75 -36.94 -6.56
CA ASN A 320 21.03 -36.80 -5.88
C ASN A 320 21.93 -38.03 -6.13
N LYS A 321 21.35 -39.27 -6.06
CA LYS A 321 22.06 -40.50 -6.45
C LYS A 321 22.46 -40.46 -7.91
N ALA A 322 21.56 -40.07 -8.82
CA ALA A 322 21.84 -39.99 -10.25
C ALA A 322 23.03 -39.06 -10.56
N SER A 323 23.11 -37.92 -9.83
CA SER A 323 24.20 -36.97 -9.99
C SER A 323 25.60 -37.52 -9.71
N ASN A 324 25.73 -38.62 -8.99
CA ASN A 324 27.00 -39.31 -8.75
C ASN A 324 27.47 -40.14 -9.97
N TYR A 325 26.57 -40.43 -10.88
CA TYR A 325 26.81 -41.26 -12.04
C TYR A 325 26.88 -40.49 -13.35
N ARG A 326 26.11 -39.40 -13.47
CA ARG A 326 26.19 -38.48 -14.59
C ARG A 326 25.71 -37.06 -14.19
N THR A 327 26.07 -36.08 -15.00
CA THR A 327 25.59 -34.73 -14.83
C THR A 327 24.07 -34.67 -15.09
N LEU A 328 23.34 -34.09 -14.16
CA LEU A 328 21.90 -33.84 -14.33
C LEU A 328 21.67 -32.78 -15.41
N SER A 329 20.73 -33.03 -16.27
CA SER A 329 20.23 -32.06 -17.24
C SER A 329 19.57 -30.87 -16.54
N ARG A 330 19.30 -29.79 -17.30
CA ARG A 330 18.62 -28.62 -16.79
C ARG A 330 17.23 -28.96 -16.27
N ASN A 331 16.46 -29.73 -17.03
CA ASN A 331 15.10 -30.11 -16.64
C ASN A 331 15.06 -30.94 -15.35
N GLU A 332 16.01 -31.87 -15.20
CA GLU A 332 16.14 -32.65 -13.98
C GLU A 332 16.47 -31.78 -12.76
N ASN A 333 17.29 -30.76 -12.94
CA ASN A 333 17.55 -29.78 -11.89
C ASN A 333 16.33 -28.88 -11.60
N ILE A 334 15.52 -28.55 -12.59
CA ILE A 334 14.24 -27.84 -12.39
C ILE A 334 13.30 -28.70 -11.54
N ILE A 335 13.14 -30.00 -11.87
CA ILE A 335 12.33 -30.94 -11.09
C ILE A 335 12.86 -31.05 -9.66
N ARG A 336 14.17 -31.11 -9.49
CA ARG A 336 14.77 -31.11 -8.14
C ARG A 336 14.48 -29.84 -7.37
N GLY A 337 14.51 -28.68 -8.02
CA GLY A 337 14.15 -27.41 -7.42
C GLY A 337 12.69 -27.37 -6.97
N TRP A 338 11.77 -27.81 -7.82
CA TRP A 338 10.35 -27.91 -7.47
C TRP A 338 10.08 -28.93 -6.37
N SER A 339 10.80 -30.06 -6.35
CA SER A 339 10.68 -31.04 -5.28
C SER A 339 11.05 -30.46 -3.91
N TYR A 340 12.12 -29.65 -3.83
CA TYR A 340 12.44 -28.91 -2.62
C TYR A 340 11.36 -27.89 -2.26
N TYR A 341 10.80 -27.18 -3.24
CA TYR A 341 9.74 -26.22 -3.02
C TYR A 341 8.49 -26.89 -2.38
N TYR A 342 8.05 -28.02 -2.92
CA TYR A 342 6.89 -28.75 -2.38
C TYR A 342 7.16 -29.35 -0.99
N LEU A 343 8.40 -29.65 -0.65
CA LEU A 343 8.79 -30.02 0.71
C LEU A 343 8.96 -28.79 1.64
N ARG A 344 8.62 -27.59 1.17
CA ARG A 344 8.77 -26.31 1.89
C ARG A 344 10.24 -25.94 2.20
N ASP A 345 11.21 -26.64 1.62
CA ASP A 345 12.61 -26.20 1.64
C ASP A 345 12.86 -25.15 0.54
N TYR A 346 12.28 -23.97 0.77
CA TYR A 346 12.34 -22.86 -0.19
C TYR A 346 13.75 -22.34 -0.40
N GLN A 347 14.62 -22.47 0.62
CA GLN A 347 16.00 -22.02 0.52
C GLN A 347 16.78 -22.88 -0.49
N SER A 348 16.68 -24.22 -0.41
CA SER A 348 17.34 -25.12 -1.37
C SER A 348 16.75 -24.96 -2.76
N ALA A 349 15.43 -24.80 -2.87
CA ALA A 349 14.77 -24.52 -4.14
C ALA A 349 15.31 -23.24 -4.78
N ALA A 350 15.34 -22.11 -4.03
CA ALA A 350 15.85 -20.84 -4.51
C ALA A 350 17.31 -20.93 -4.98
N ASN A 351 18.17 -21.63 -4.24
CA ASN A 351 19.56 -21.81 -4.61
C ASN A 351 19.73 -22.58 -5.93
N ILE A 352 18.90 -23.57 -6.18
CA ILE A 352 18.90 -24.33 -7.44
C ILE A 352 18.41 -23.43 -8.58
N PHE A 353 17.25 -22.79 -8.42
CA PHE A 353 16.66 -21.97 -9.47
C PHE A 353 17.52 -20.74 -9.79
N GLU A 354 18.11 -20.07 -8.80
CA GLU A 354 19.00 -18.94 -9.04
C GLU A 354 20.25 -19.36 -9.84
N ARG A 355 20.88 -20.47 -9.48
CA ARG A 355 22.02 -21.00 -10.24
C ARG A 355 21.63 -21.32 -11.67
N LEU A 356 20.46 -21.94 -11.90
CA LEU A 356 19.95 -22.22 -13.23
C LEU A 356 19.67 -20.94 -14.02
N TYR A 357 19.06 -19.95 -13.36
CA TYR A 357 18.72 -18.68 -13.97
C TYR A 357 19.97 -17.87 -14.34
N ARG A 358 20.95 -17.79 -13.45
CA ARG A 358 22.24 -17.12 -13.73
C ARG A 358 23.04 -17.80 -14.86
N THR A 359 22.90 -19.11 -15.02
CA THR A 359 23.57 -19.82 -16.12
C THR A 359 22.89 -19.60 -17.46
N ARG A 360 21.56 -19.60 -17.47
CA ARG A 360 20.73 -19.34 -18.65
C ARG A 360 19.38 -18.80 -18.19
N PRO A 361 19.13 -17.50 -18.40
CA PRO A 361 17.86 -16.88 -18.04
C PRO A 361 16.73 -17.42 -18.91
N ASP A 362 15.88 -18.26 -18.34
CA ASP A 362 14.68 -18.78 -18.97
C ASP A 362 13.47 -18.73 -18.04
N LYS A 363 12.29 -18.84 -18.61
CA LYS A 363 11.01 -18.72 -17.89
C LYS A 363 10.90 -19.77 -16.76
N PRO A 364 11.15 -21.10 -16.96
CA PRO A 364 10.97 -22.07 -15.89
C PRO A 364 11.87 -21.84 -14.66
N SER A 365 13.11 -21.39 -14.86
CA SER A 365 13.98 -21.07 -13.72
C SER A 365 13.64 -19.76 -13.06
N ALA A 366 13.11 -18.77 -13.81
CA ALA A 366 12.62 -17.52 -13.28
C ALA A 366 11.39 -17.75 -12.39
N GLU A 367 10.44 -18.55 -12.87
CA GLU A 367 9.21 -18.90 -12.13
C GLU A 367 9.52 -19.64 -10.82
N GLY A 368 10.39 -20.63 -10.89
CA GLY A 368 10.79 -21.38 -9.70
C GLY A 368 11.53 -20.50 -8.69
N LEU A 369 12.40 -19.61 -9.16
CA LEU A 369 13.11 -18.66 -8.30
C LEU A 369 12.14 -17.67 -7.63
N TYR A 370 11.23 -17.08 -8.42
CA TYR A 370 10.20 -16.20 -7.91
C TYR A 370 9.33 -16.90 -6.85
N ALA A 371 8.82 -18.10 -7.17
CA ALA A 371 7.98 -18.86 -6.25
C ALA A 371 8.70 -19.13 -4.91
N ALA A 372 9.96 -19.57 -4.95
CA ALA A 372 10.71 -19.89 -3.75
C ALA A 372 11.02 -18.64 -2.91
N LEU A 373 11.50 -17.55 -3.54
CA LEU A 373 11.84 -16.31 -2.84
C LEU A 373 10.61 -15.60 -2.29
N SER A 374 9.48 -15.65 -2.99
CA SER A 374 8.20 -15.09 -2.52
C SER A 374 7.71 -15.77 -1.24
N ARG A 375 7.81 -17.11 -1.17
CA ARG A 375 7.48 -17.88 0.06
C ARG A 375 8.40 -17.56 1.23
N MET A 376 9.65 -17.24 0.95
CA MET A 376 10.63 -16.77 1.95
C MET A 376 10.48 -15.31 2.30
N LYS A 377 9.69 -14.53 1.54
CA LYS A 377 9.61 -13.07 1.61
C LYS A 377 10.98 -12.39 1.41
N ASP A 378 11.89 -13.04 0.66
CA ASP A 378 13.22 -12.50 0.37
C ASP A 378 13.21 -11.63 -0.90
N TRP A 379 12.46 -10.54 -0.80
CA TRP A 379 12.26 -9.58 -1.89
C TRP A 379 13.56 -8.90 -2.31
N LYS A 380 14.47 -8.67 -1.36
CA LYS A 380 15.78 -8.06 -1.65
C LYS A 380 16.65 -8.95 -2.55
N ARG A 381 16.60 -10.26 -2.34
CA ARG A 381 17.31 -11.21 -3.19
C ARG A 381 16.66 -11.29 -4.58
N LEU A 382 15.34 -11.26 -4.63
CA LEU A 382 14.58 -11.27 -5.88
C LEU A 382 14.90 -10.04 -6.73
N GLU A 383 14.80 -8.84 -6.15
CA GLU A 383 15.15 -7.57 -6.77
C GLU A 383 16.58 -7.56 -7.32
N ARG A 384 17.55 -7.98 -6.47
CA ARG A 384 18.95 -8.05 -6.86
C ARG A 384 19.18 -8.95 -8.07
N VAL A 385 18.62 -10.17 -8.05
CA VAL A 385 18.84 -11.12 -9.16
C VAL A 385 18.12 -10.64 -10.43
N ALA A 386 16.93 -10.07 -10.30
CA ALA A 386 16.19 -9.48 -11.43
C ALA A 386 16.95 -8.31 -12.06
N GLY A 387 17.61 -7.47 -11.26
CA GLY A 387 18.42 -6.34 -11.75
C GLY A 387 19.77 -6.76 -12.34
N GLU A 388 20.43 -7.77 -11.76
CA GLU A 388 21.74 -8.26 -12.21
C GLU A 388 21.67 -9.11 -13.49
N VAL A 389 20.59 -9.86 -13.70
CA VAL A 389 20.44 -10.83 -14.79
C VAL A 389 19.24 -10.49 -15.66
N PRO A 390 19.41 -9.79 -16.78
CA PRO A 390 18.32 -9.49 -17.70
C PRO A 390 17.61 -10.75 -18.20
N GLY A 391 16.27 -10.75 -18.14
CA GLY A 391 15.49 -11.89 -18.62
C GLY A 391 14.08 -11.97 -18.00
N PRO A 392 13.43 -13.13 -18.09
CA PRO A 392 12.03 -13.30 -17.64
C PRO A 392 11.78 -12.93 -16.19
N LEU A 393 12.75 -13.07 -15.29
CA LEU A 393 12.61 -12.76 -13.87
C LEU A 393 12.35 -11.27 -13.63
N ASN A 394 13.00 -10.40 -14.40
CA ASN A 394 12.77 -8.97 -14.33
C ASN A 394 11.29 -8.63 -14.66
N HIS A 395 10.74 -9.23 -15.70
CA HIS A 395 9.34 -9.03 -16.05
C HIS A 395 8.38 -9.55 -14.96
N ILE A 396 8.67 -10.72 -14.40
CA ILE A 396 7.90 -11.30 -13.29
C ILE A 396 7.97 -10.38 -12.06
N TYR A 397 9.16 -9.89 -11.72
CA TYR A 397 9.38 -8.97 -10.61
C TYR A 397 8.64 -7.64 -10.82
N MET A 398 8.75 -7.04 -12.01
CA MET A 398 8.03 -5.80 -12.33
C MET A 398 6.51 -5.98 -12.24
N THR A 399 5.98 -7.11 -12.68
CA THR A 399 4.55 -7.42 -12.54
C THR A 399 4.16 -7.50 -11.06
N TYR A 400 4.95 -8.16 -10.24
CA TYR A 400 4.72 -8.23 -8.80
C TYR A 400 4.80 -6.85 -8.14
N ASP A 401 5.84 -6.06 -8.44
CA ASP A 401 6.05 -4.73 -7.87
C ASP A 401 4.90 -3.79 -8.25
N THR A 402 4.48 -3.83 -9.52
CA THR A 402 3.29 -3.11 -10.01
C THR A 402 2.04 -3.48 -9.23
N GLU A 403 1.83 -4.78 -8.98
CA GLU A 403 0.70 -5.26 -8.19
C GLU A 403 0.74 -4.77 -6.74
N GLN A 404 1.94 -4.70 -6.14
CA GLN A 404 2.10 -4.15 -4.78
C GLN A 404 1.79 -2.65 -4.74
N TYR A 405 2.26 -1.87 -5.71
CA TYR A 405 1.89 -0.45 -5.85
C TYR A 405 0.38 -0.28 -5.98
N TYR A 406 -0.25 -1.06 -6.85
CA TYR A 406 -1.69 -1.00 -7.05
C TYR A 406 -2.46 -1.33 -5.76
N LYS A 407 -2.13 -2.44 -5.10
CA LYS A 407 -2.73 -2.87 -3.83
C LYS A 407 -2.55 -1.84 -2.72
N SER A 408 -1.46 -1.11 -2.75
CA SER A 408 -1.17 -0.05 -1.78
C SER A 408 -1.81 1.30 -2.14
N GLY A 409 -2.61 1.37 -3.23
CA GLY A 409 -3.22 2.62 -3.69
C GLY A 409 -2.24 3.64 -4.28
N LEU A 410 -1.02 3.21 -4.58
CA LEU A 410 0.00 4.02 -5.24
C LEU A 410 -0.18 3.93 -6.76
N PHE A 411 -1.31 4.43 -7.24
CA PHE A 411 -1.77 4.23 -8.61
C PHE A 411 -0.85 4.83 -9.67
N VAL A 412 -0.28 6.00 -9.41
CA VAL A 412 0.69 6.63 -10.32
C VAL A 412 1.94 5.77 -10.42
N ALA A 413 2.45 5.28 -9.29
CA ALA A 413 3.61 4.40 -9.27
C ALA A 413 3.34 3.05 -9.95
N ALA A 414 2.13 2.51 -9.76
CA ALA A 414 1.71 1.28 -10.44
C ALA A 414 1.67 1.46 -11.96
N TYR A 415 1.11 2.56 -12.43
CA TYR A 415 1.05 2.85 -13.87
C TYR A 415 2.44 3.07 -14.48
N ASP A 416 3.29 3.84 -13.80
CA ASP A 416 4.67 4.07 -14.24
C ASP A 416 5.49 2.78 -14.33
N SER A 417 5.30 1.87 -13.37
CA SER A 417 6.02 0.60 -13.32
C SER A 417 5.65 -0.30 -14.50
N ASN A 418 4.36 -0.43 -14.80
CA ASN A 418 3.88 -1.23 -15.93
C ASN A 418 2.52 -0.75 -16.47
N PRO A 419 2.50 0.21 -17.41
CA PRO A 419 1.26 0.77 -17.96
C PRO A 419 0.32 -0.26 -18.59
N LYS A 420 0.85 -1.40 -19.05
CA LYS A 420 0.06 -2.45 -19.68
C LYS A 420 -0.67 -3.35 -18.69
N ALA A 421 -0.20 -3.42 -17.44
CA ALA A 421 -0.83 -4.26 -16.42
C ALA A 421 -2.18 -3.69 -15.98
N TYR A 422 -2.29 -2.36 -15.90
CA TYR A 422 -3.49 -1.67 -15.43
C TYR A 422 -3.90 -0.54 -16.39
N PRO A 423 -4.48 -0.86 -17.57
CA PRO A 423 -4.88 0.15 -18.55
C PRO A 423 -5.90 1.16 -17.98
N ALA A 424 -6.69 0.75 -17.00
CA ALA A 424 -7.65 1.63 -16.32
C ALA A 424 -6.98 2.81 -15.59
N LEU A 425 -5.69 2.69 -15.23
CA LEU A 425 -4.91 3.77 -14.63
C LEU A 425 -4.37 4.79 -15.64
N ALA A 426 -4.68 4.62 -16.93
CA ALA A 426 -4.26 5.62 -17.91
C ALA A 426 -4.76 7.01 -17.50
N ASN A 427 -3.84 7.98 -17.55
CA ASN A 427 -4.09 9.37 -17.15
C ASN A 427 -4.50 9.56 -15.67
N ILE A 428 -4.12 8.63 -14.76
CA ILE A 428 -4.46 8.73 -13.32
C ILE A 428 -3.90 10.01 -12.68
N ASP A 429 -2.81 10.55 -13.19
CA ASP A 429 -2.18 11.79 -12.77
C ASP A 429 -2.59 13.01 -13.62
N SER A 430 -3.61 12.87 -14.46
CA SER A 430 -4.11 13.96 -15.30
C SER A 430 -4.49 15.17 -14.46
N PRO A 431 -4.14 16.38 -14.90
CA PRO A 431 -4.67 17.59 -14.30
C PRO A 431 -6.19 17.59 -14.28
N SER A 432 -6.77 18.15 -13.22
CA SER A 432 -8.22 18.29 -13.11
C SER A 432 -8.59 19.58 -12.41
N ALA A 433 -9.79 20.08 -12.73
CA ALA A 433 -10.43 21.17 -12.02
C ALA A 433 -11.81 20.73 -11.54
N ALA A 434 -12.17 21.09 -10.32
CA ALA A 434 -13.48 20.79 -9.76
C ALA A 434 -14.12 22.05 -9.18
N ILE A 435 -15.43 22.09 -9.25
CA ILE A 435 -16.27 23.12 -8.59
C ILE A 435 -17.45 22.43 -7.92
N GLY A 436 -17.81 22.90 -6.73
CA GLY A 436 -18.92 22.30 -6.01
C GLY A 436 -19.44 23.18 -4.90
N PHE A 437 -20.36 22.60 -4.15
CA PHE A 437 -21.05 23.16 -2.99
C PHE A 437 -20.98 22.18 -1.85
N GLU A 438 -20.77 22.72 -0.65
CA GLU A 438 -20.78 21.97 0.59
C GLU A 438 -21.72 22.65 1.59
N TYR A 439 -22.39 21.83 2.34
CA TYR A 439 -23.30 22.27 3.40
C TYR A 439 -23.07 21.37 4.61
N ALA A 440 -22.84 21.99 5.75
CA ALA A 440 -22.77 21.32 7.04
C ALA A 440 -23.73 21.98 8.01
N SER A 441 -24.33 21.18 8.87
CA SER A 441 -25.25 21.66 9.91
C SER A 441 -25.05 20.85 11.17
N LYS A 442 -24.78 21.55 12.27
CA LYS A 442 -24.68 21.02 13.62
C LYS A 442 -25.80 21.61 14.45
N SER A 443 -26.59 20.74 15.07
CA SER A 443 -27.64 21.20 16.00
C SER A 443 -27.00 21.71 17.29
N GLY A 444 -27.69 22.61 17.98
CA GLY A 444 -27.23 23.25 19.20
C GLY A 444 -28.05 24.46 19.53
N GLN A 445 -27.59 25.28 20.48
CA GLN A 445 -28.25 26.49 20.88
C GLN A 445 -27.93 27.61 19.89
N GLU A 446 -28.97 28.34 19.43
CA GLU A 446 -28.81 29.44 18.49
C GLU A 446 -27.94 30.57 19.08
N GLY A 447 -27.09 31.13 18.27
CA GLY A 447 -26.11 32.13 18.69
C GLY A 447 -24.90 31.58 19.44
N GLU A 448 -24.93 30.31 19.84
CA GLU A 448 -23.88 29.63 20.60
C GLU A 448 -23.38 28.37 19.86
N SER A 449 -23.73 27.17 20.31
CA SER A 449 -23.24 25.90 19.83
C SER A 449 -23.82 25.39 18.51
N LYS A 450 -24.91 26.00 18.02
CA LYS A 450 -25.46 25.74 16.69
C LYS A 450 -24.54 26.31 15.63
N LEU A 451 -24.25 25.51 14.58
CA LEU A 451 -23.47 26.02 13.46
C LEU A 451 -24.01 25.48 12.14
N VAL A 452 -24.30 26.37 11.23
CA VAL A 452 -24.57 26.07 9.84
C VAL A 452 -23.46 26.67 9.01
N THR A 453 -22.85 25.84 8.21
CA THR A 453 -21.75 26.21 7.33
C THR A 453 -22.12 25.88 5.89
N ALA A 454 -21.99 26.85 4.99
CA ALA A 454 -22.07 26.61 3.56
C ALA A 454 -20.79 27.09 2.89
N ARG A 455 -20.13 26.21 2.14
CA ARG A 455 -19.00 26.57 1.28
C ARG A 455 -19.50 26.58 -0.16
N ALA A 456 -19.62 27.77 -0.73
CA ALA A 456 -20.32 27.96 -1.99
C ALA A 456 -19.85 29.23 -2.74
N PRO A 457 -19.10 29.10 -3.85
CA PRO A 457 -18.56 27.89 -4.40
C PRO A 457 -17.28 27.39 -3.68
N VAL A 458 -16.95 26.12 -3.87
CA VAL A 458 -15.63 25.56 -3.63
C VAL A 458 -14.99 25.28 -4.97
N GLY A 459 -13.82 25.81 -5.22
CA GLY A 459 -13.01 25.55 -6.40
C GLY A 459 -11.75 24.79 -6.04
N GLN A 460 -11.46 23.71 -6.75
CA GLN A 460 -10.27 22.88 -6.54
C GLN A 460 -9.55 22.64 -7.87
N VAL A 461 -8.24 22.70 -7.86
CA VAL A 461 -7.38 22.33 -9.00
C VAL A 461 -6.33 21.35 -8.53
N LYS A 462 -6.17 20.26 -9.26
CA LYS A 462 -5.19 19.23 -9.02
C LYS A 462 -4.32 19.04 -10.26
N PHE A 463 -3.01 18.96 -10.11
CA PHE A 463 -2.07 18.72 -11.22
C PHE A 463 -0.77 18.09 -10.74
N SER A 464 -0.07 17.41 -11.64
CA SER A 464 1.19 16.73 -11.37
C SER A 464 2.32 17.39 -12.15
N PRO A 465 3.10 18.30 -11.53
CA PRO A 465 4.18 19.03 -12.21
C PRO A 465 5.39 18.13 -12.51
N ALA A 466 5.54 17.03 -11.81
CA ALA A 466 6.58 16.03 -11.99
C ALA A 466 6.00 14.64 -11.70
N ASN A 467 6.73 13.60 -12.12
CA ASN A 467 6.32 12.24 -11.86
C ASN A 467 6.11 11.98 -10.36
N ARG A 468 4.97 11.38 -10.00
CA ARG A 468 4.56 11.06 -8.62
C ARG A 468 4.41 12.26 -7.68
N VAL A 469 4.51 13.48 -8.18
CA VAL A 469 4.27 14.70 -7.40
C VAL A 469 2.92 15.26 -7.78
N THR A 470 2.05 15.42 -6.81
CA THR A 470 0.72 16.02 -7.00
C THR A 470 0.63 17.32 -6.21
N ILE A 471 0.11 18.37 -6.83
CA ILE A 471 -0.27 19.62 -6.18
C ILE A 471 -1.77 19.79 -6.29
N THR A 472 -2.42 20.07 -5.17
CA THR A 472 -3.83 20.41 -5.08
C THR A 472 -3.95 21.80 -4.48
N ALA A 473 -4.70 22.68 -5.11
CA ALA A 473 -5.04 24.00 -4.58
C ALA A 473 -6.57 24.14 -4.50
N GLU A 474 -7.03 24.75 -3.44
CA GLU A 474 -8.46 24.92 -3.15
C GLU A 474 -8.73 26.34 -2.68
N VAL A 475 -9.86 26.87 -3.11
CA VAL A 475 -10.44 28.13 -2.63
C VAL A 475 -11.92 27.93 -2.38
N ALA A 476 -12.41 28.44 -1.27
CA ALA A 476 -13.83 28.37 -0.94
C ALA A 476 -14.32 29.71 -0.44
N ARG A 477 -15.51 30.08 -0.86
CA ARG A 477 -16.31 31.11 -0.19
C ARG A 477 -17.11 30.42 0.91
N LEU A 478 -17.10 31.01 2.10
CA LEU A 478 -17.69 30.43 3.30
C LEU A 478 -18.77 31.32 3.86
N ILE A 479 -19.88 30.71 4.23
CA ILE A 479 -21.02 31.33 4.92
C ILE A 479 -21.17 30.57 6.24
N LEU A 480 -21.16 31.30 7.35
CA LEU A 480 -21.39 30.76 8.70
C LEU A 480 -22.64 31.38 9.31
N LYS A 481 -23.46 30.57 9.99
CA LYS A 481 -24.64 31.02 10.70
C LYS A 481 -24.84 30.19 11.98
N SER A 482 -25.01 30.88 13.10
CA SER A 482 -25.43 30.27 14.37
C SER A 482 -26.89 30.60 14.74
N GLY A 483 -27.44 31.64 14.20
CA GLY A 483 -28.73 32.20 14.62
C GLY A 483 -28.57 33.27 15.68
N SER A 484 -29.66 33.79 16.21
CA SER A 484 -29.65 34.81 17.26
C SER A 484 -29.62 34.17 18.64
N PRO A 485 -28.81 34.68 19.57
CA PRO A 485 -28.82 34.16 20.94
C PRO A 485 -30.21 34.28 21.57
N SER A 486 -30.57 33.31 22.38
CA SER A 486 -31.83 33.31 23.16
C SER A 486 -31.75 34.21 24.39
N ASP A 487 -32.90 34.53 24.95
CA ASP A 487 -32.96 35.21 26.25
C ASP A 487 -32.18 34.40 27.30
N GLY A 488 -31.28 35.09 27.99
CA GLY A 488 -30.43 34.47 29.00
C GLY A 488 -29.20 33.74 28.50
N ALA A 489 -28.83 33.89 27.20
CA ALA A 489 -27.55 33.45 26.68
C ALA A 489 -26.38 34.12 27.42
N LEU A 490 -25.38 33.33 27.77
CA LEU A 490 -24.19 33.82 28.46
C LEU A 490 -23.04 33.92 27.47
N ILE A 491 -22.97 35.05 26.76
CA ILE A 491 -21.94 35.28 25.73
C ILE A 491 -21.12 36.53 26.09
N GLY A 492 -19.80 36.47 25.95
CA GLY A 492 -18.88 37.54 26.32
C GLY A 492 -18.76 37.73 27.82
N THR A 493 -18.84 38.96 28.31
CA THR A 493 -18.81 39.32 29.74
C THR A 493 -20.15 39.82 30.24
N PRO A 494 -21.15 38.96 30.35
CA PRO A 494 -22.45 39.36 30.85
C PRO A 494 -22.36 39.87 32.28
N PRO A 495 -23.18 40.86 32.68
CA PRO A 495 -23.25 41.37 34.06
C PRO A 495 -23.70 40.25 35.02
N GLU A 496 -23.53 40.49 36.35
CA GLU A 496 -23.80 39.46 37.39
C GLU A 496 -25.29 39.07 37.47
N GLU A 497 -26.18 39.96 37.08
CA GLU A 497 -27.63 39.71 37.08
C GLU A 497 -28.08 39.09 35.75
N PHE A 498 -28.93 38.07 35.86
CA PHE A 498 -29.54 37.39 34.73
C PHE A 498 -30.53 38.35 34.02
N GLN A 499 -30.16 38.78 32.82
CA GLN A 499 -31.00 39.64 32.00
C GLN A 499 -31.30 39.03 30.64
N PRO A 500 -32.38 39.40 29.95
CA PRO A 500 -32.59 39.04 28.55
C PRO A 500 -31.36 39.44 27.72
N PHE A 501 -30.93 38.58 26.81
CA PHE A 501 -29.85 38.91 25.88
C PHE A 501 -30.35 39.93 24.86
N ASN A 502 -29.94 41.17 24.99
CA ASN A 502 -30.36 42.28 24.16
C ASN A 502 -29.20 43.03 23.50
N GLN A 503 -28.05 42.34 23.44
CA GLN A 503 -26.84 42.90 22.85
C GLN A 503 -26.74 42.53 21.36
N ASP A 504 -26.17 43.43 20.57
CA ASP A 504 -25.81 43.15 19.18
C ASP A 504 -24.53 42.28 19.14
N ILE A 505 -24.63 41.14 18.52
CA ILE A 505 -23.48 40.25 18.30
C ILE A 505 -23.55 39.63 16.90
N ASN A 506 -22.40 39.62 16.21
CA ASN A 506 -22.32 39.04 14.89
C ASN A 506 -22.10 37.53 14.96
N THR A 507 -23.16 36.77 14.84
CA THR A 507 -23.15 35.31 14.78
C THR A 507 -23.35 34.74 13.37
N SER A 508 -23.27 35.61 12.35
CA SER A 508 -23.54 35.27 10.96
C SER A 508 -22.58 36.00 10.00
N TYR A 509 -21.86 35.25 9.24
CA TYR A 509 -20.90 35.74 8.27
C TYR A 509 -21.24 35.20 6.87
N ASN A 510 -21.27 36.06 5.85
CA ASN A 510 -21.71 35.69 4.50
C ASN A 510 -20.59 35.69 3.45
N ASP A 511 -19.44 36.31 3.73
CA ASP A 511 -18.37 36.50 2.76
C ASP A 511 -17.00 36.23 3.36
N LEU A 512 -16.83 35.08 3.94
CA LEU A 512 -15.53 34.56 4.38
C LEU A 512 -14.90 33.78 3.25
N TYR A 513 -13.58 33.66 3.27
CA TYR A 513 -12.82 32.90 2.28
C TYR A 513 -11.78 31.98 2.94
N GLU A 514 -11.61 30.81 2.40
CA GLU A 514 -10.55 29.88 2.79
C GLU A 514 -9.67 29.57 1.60
N LEU A 515 -8.39 29.45 1.85
CA LEU A 515 -7.38 29.05 0.87
C LEU A 515 -6.61 27.87 1.42
N LYS A 516 -6.35 26.86 0.57
CA LYS A 516 -5.56 25.69 0.92
C LYS A 516 -4.74 25.23 -0.28
N ALA A 517 -3.52 24.79 -0.04
CA ALA A 517 -2.67 24.17 -1.03
C ALA A 517 -1.96 22.97 -0.41
N ARG A 518 -1.89 21.87 -1.12
CA ARG A 518 -1.21 20.64 -0.72
C ARG A 518 -0.27 20.18 -1.82
N ILE A 519 0.91 19.76 -1.44
CA ILE A 519 1.86 19.04 -2.28
C ILE A 519 2.15 17.70 -1.65
N GLU A 520 2.11 16.62 -2.44
CA GLU A 520 2.46 15.29 -2.00
C GLU A 520 3.30 14.53 -3.03
N TYR A 521 4.16 13.65 -2.53
CA TYR A 521 4.90 12.70 -3.35
C TYR A 521 4.36 11.29 -3.09
N GLN A 522 4.08 10.54 -4.16
CA GLN A 522 3.42 9.23 -4.08
C GLN A 522 4.40 8.09 -4.38
N ASP A 523 4.87 7.43 -3.33
CA ASP A 523 5.70 6.22 -3.38
C ASP A 523 5.53 5.44 -2.07
N TRP A 524 6.30 4.39 -1.81
CA TRP A 524 6.34 3.67 -0.54
C TRP A 524 6.57 4.59 0.66
N LEU A 525 7.36 5.62 0.49
CA LEU A 525 7.49 6.73 1.43
C LEU A 525 6.89 7.98 0.79
N SER A 526 5.74 8.40 1.28
CA SER A 526 4.92 9.48 0.72
C SER A 526 4.90 10.68 1.67
N PRO A 527 5.87 11.60 1.57
CA PRO A 527 5.80 12.87 2.29
C PRO A 527 4.78 13.80 1.65
N TYR A 528 4.14 14.63 2.49
CA TYR A 528 3.24 15.68 2.05
C TYR A 528 3.34 16.92 2.93
N LEU A 529 2.98 18.05 2.34
CA LEU A 529 2.86 19.35 3.00
C LEU A 529 1.56 20.00 2.54
N GLU A 530 0.78 20.46 3.49
CA GLU A 530 -0.42 21.26 3.26
C GLU A 530 -0.27 22.60 3.99
N ILE A 531 -0.68 23.67 3.38
CA ILE A 531 -0.73 25.00 3.95
C ILE A 531 -2.04 25.67 3.56
N GLY A 532 -2.61 26.43 4.47
CA GLY A 532 -3.86 27.12 4.25
C GLY A 532 -4.06 28.29 5.24
N SER A 533 -5.24 28.85 5.22
CA SER A 533 -5.64 29.90 6.15
C SER A 533 -6.95 29.53 6.85
N THR A 534 -7.10 29.95 8.09
CA THR A 534 -8.43 30.07 8.70
C THR A 534 -9.25 31.08 7.91
N PRO A 535 -10.58 31.13 8.09
CA PRO A 535 -11.42 32.05 7.30
C PRO A 535 -10.89 33.50 7.30
N LEU A 536 -10.66 34.01 6.10
CA LEU A 536 -10.36 35.42 5.84
C LEU A 536 -11.63 36.25 5.92
N ASN A 537 -11.48 37.53 6.16
CA ASN A 537 -12.59 38.52 6.18
C ASN A 537 -13.58 38.34 7.36
N ALA A 538 -13.11 37.82 8.49
CA ALA A 538 -13.81 37.80 9.76
C ALA A 538 -13.22 38.85 10.72
N ASP A 539 -13.89 39.09 11.82
CA ASP A 539 -13.52 40.16 12.78
C ASP A 539 -12.13 39.94 13.37
N LEU A 540 -11.76 38.72 13.68
CA LEU A 540 -10.42 38.37 14.11
C LEU A 540 -9.50 38.07 12.90
N SER A 541 -8.23 38.44 13.00
CA SER A 541 -7.24 38.19 11.97
C SER A 541 -7.08 36.71 11.68
N ALA A 542 -7.00 36.35 10.39
CA ALA A 542 -6.79 34.98 9.96
C ALA A 542 -5.42 34.45 10.43
N ARG A 543 -5.36 33.13 10.65
CA ARG A 543 -4.15 32.41 11.03
C ARG A 543 -3.75 31.44 9.93
N VAL A 544 -2.46 31.15 9.84
CA VAL A 544 -1.95 30.09 8.98
C VAL A 544 -2.24 28.74 9.63
N ILE A 545 -2.67 27.82 8.80
CA ILE A 545 -2.93 26.42 9.14
C ILE A 545 -2.15 25.52 8.20
N GLY A 546 -1.99 24.26 8.52
CA GLY A 546 -1.35 23.31 7.61
C GLY A 546 -1.02 21.99 8.25
N LYS A 547 -0.54 21.07 7.46
CA LYS A 547 -0.11 19.72 7.83
C LYS A 547 1.24 19.41 7.19
N ALA A 548 2.10 18.72 7.91
CA ALA A 548 3.31 18.15 7.36
C ALA A 548 3.40 16.70 7.85
N GLY A 549 3.46 15.77 6.94
CA GLY A 549 3.46 14.37 7.31
C GLY A 549 4.22 13.49 6.34
N VAL A 550 4.39 12.26 6.76
CA VAL A 550 4.97 11.20 5.95
C VAL A 550 4.20 9.91 6.19
N GLN A 551 3.84 9.24 5.11
CA GLN A 551 3.24 7.93 5.15
C GLN A 551 4.21 6.91 4.57
N TYR A 552 4.54 5.88 5.34
CA TYR A 552 5.25 4.71 4.87
C TYR A 552 4.26 3.60 4.60
N ARG A 553 4.15 3.19 3.34
CA ARG A 553 3.27 2.12 2.88
C ARG A 553 4.06 0.82 2.74
N HIS A 554 3.41 -0.30 2.97
CA HIS A 554 3.95 -1.62 2.73
C HIS A 554 2.82 -2.59 2.34
N ALA A 555 3.17 -3.77 1.86
CA ALA A 555 2.21 -4.71 1.25
C ALA A 555 0.99 -5.08 2.11
N GLN A 556 1.03 -4.88 3.41
CA GLN A 556 -0.05 -5.26 4.34
C GLN A 556 -0.60 -4.08 5.13
N GLY A 557 -0.19 -2.84 4.83
CA GLY A 557 -0.66 -1.68 5.57
C GLY A 557 0.24 -0.45 5.43
N TYR A 558 0.11 0.47 6.37
CA TYR A 558 0.91 1.68 6.40
C TYR A 558 1.11 2.19 7.84
N VAL A 559 2.12 3.04 7.97
CA VAL A 559 2.37 3.86 9.15
C VAL A 559 2.46 5.31 8.69
N GLN A 560 1.70 6.19 9.31
CA GLN A 560 1.71 7.63 9.01
C GLN A 560 2.03 8.41 10.28
N ALA A 561 2.96 9.34 10.15
CA ALA A 561 3.24 10.36 11.16
C ALA A 561 2.93 11.74 10.58
N GLU A 562 2.27 12.58 11.35
CA GLU A 562 1.80 13.89 10.92
C GLU A 562 1.96 14.91 12.05
N PHE A 563 2.43 16.09 11.69
CA PHE A 563 2.26 17.32 12.43
C PHE A 563 1.21 18.18 11.74
N TYR A 564 0.38 18.84 12.51
CA TYR A 564 -0.80 19.48 11.97
C TYR A 564 -1.16 20.78 12.68
N SER A 565 -1.77 21.73 11.98
CA SER A 565 -2.33 22.98 12.43
C SER A 565 -3.71 23.19 11.80
N GLN A 566 -4.81 23.27 12.59
CA GLN A 566 -6.16 23.44 12.06
C GLN A 566 -7.09 24.18 13.03
N PRO A 567 -8.13 24.84 12.47
CA PRO A 567 -9.15 25.51 13.30
C PRO A 567 -10.10 24.51 13.94
N ILE A 568 -10.63 24.83 15.08
CA ILE A 568 -11.78 24.13 15.66
C ILE A 568 -13.06 24.71 15.07
N ARG A 569 -13.84 23.87 14.37
CA ARG A 569 -15.01 24.26 13.56
C ARG A 569 -16.34 23.92 14.22
N GLU A 570 -16.46 24.11 15.52
CA GLU A 570 -17.64 23.65 16.27
C GLU A 570 -18.69 24.72 16.53
N SER A 571 -18.28 25.99 16.52
CA SER A 571 -19.13 27.13 16.67
C SER A 571 -18.57 28.32 15.91
N VAL A 572 -19.33 29.38 15.76
CA VAL A 572 -18.81 30.63 15.21
C VAL A 572 -17.66 31.14 16.08
N LEU A 573 -17.80 31.08 17.43
CA LEU A 573 -16.75 31.50 18.35
C LEU A 573 -15.43 30.73 18.13
N SER A 574 -15.49 29.41 18.10
CA SER A 574 -14.27 28.58 17.91
C SER A 574 -13.64 28.75 16.52
N TYR A 575 -14.45 28.96 15.48
CA TYR A 575 -13.97 28.96 14.10
C TYR A 575 -13.46 30.33 13.63
N VAL A 576 -14.18 31.41 13.90
CA VAL A 576 -13.83 32.76 13.44
C VAL A 576 -13.63 33.77 14.58
N GLY A 577 -14.09 33.43 15.79
CA GLY A 577 -14.11 34.32 16.94
C GLY A 577 -15.33 35.25 16.96
N LEU A 578 -15.48 35.95 18.06
CA LEU A 578 -16.57 36.93 18.31
C LEU A 578 -15.99 38.19 18.95
N GLU A 579 -16.66 39.28 18.78
CA GLU A 579 -16.47 40.51 19.59
C GLU A 579 -17.37 40.48 20.83
N ASP A 580 -16.82 40.92 21.96
CA ASP A 580 -17.53 40.93 23.23
C ASP A 580 -18.63 41.97 23.20
N PRO A 581 -19.91 41.58 23.31
CA PRO A 581 -21.02 42.52 23.18
C PRO A 581 -21.10 43.50 24.34
N TYR A 582 -20.33 43.36 25.39
CA TYR A 582 -20.32 44.25 26.57
C TYR A 582 -19.07 45.10 26.67
N VAL A 583 -18.02 44.83 25.87
CA VAL A 583 -16.76 45.58 25.93
C VAL A 583 -16.25 45.82 24.52
N ASP A 584 -16.38 47.07 24.07
CA ASP A 584 -15.94 47.49 22.73
C ASP A 584 -14.49 47.10 22.40
N GLY A 585 -14.30 46.58 21.20
CA GLY A 585 -12.99 46.22 20.66
C GLY A 585 -12.34 45.03 21.34
N ARG A 586 -13.03 44.35 22.21
CA ARG A 586 -12.55 43.10 22.84
C ARG A 586 -13.06 41.89 22.11
N ALA A 587 -12.19 41.18 21.43
CA ALA A 587 -12.54 39.99 20.69
C ALA A 587 -11.86 38.76 21.29
N TRP A 588 -12.53 37.57 21.20
CA TRP A 588 -11.96 36.30 21.64
C TRP A 588 -12.43 35.15 20.75
N GLY A 589 -11.84 33.97 20.93
CA GLY A 589 -12.16 32.80 20.14
C GLY A 589 -11.14 32.54 19.04
N ARG A 590 -11.60 32.14 17.86
CA ARG A 590 -10.77 31.67 16.73
C ARG A 590 -9.71 30.67 17.20
N VAL A 591 -10.23 29.54 17.61
CA VAL A 591 -9.45 28.51 18.32
C VAL A 591 -8.78 27.59 17.33
N GLN A 592 -7.57 27.22 17.65
CA GLN A 592 -6.72 26.38 16.81
C GLN A 592 -5.99 25.37 17.70
N GLU A 593 -6.00 24.13 17.30
CA GLU A 593 -5.31 23.07 18.03
C GLU A 593 -3.93 22.75 17.43
N THR A 594 -2.84 22.45 18.16
CA THR A 594 -1.47 22.12 17.75
C THR A 594 -0.95 20.79 18.29
N GLY A 595 -0.48 19.84 17.44
CA GLY A 595 0.03 18.54 17.87
C GLY A 595 0.63 17.69 16.81
N GLY A 596 0.64 16.45 17.11
CA GLY A 596 1.10 15.40 16.19
C GLY A 596 0.21 14.17 16.30
N SER A 597 0.19 13.39 15.27
CA SER A 597 -0.49 12.11 15.25
C SER A 597 0.39 11.00 14.70
N LEU A 598 0.14 9.80 15.18
CA LEU A 598 0.67 8.55 14.64
C LEU A 598 -0.51 7.65 14.31
N GLN A 599 -0.52 7.15 13.09
CA GLN A 599 -1.56 6.26 12.59
C GLN A 599 -0.91 4.99 12.04
N VAL A 600 -1.48 3.85 12.36
CA VAL A 600 -1.03 2.53 11.89
C VAL A 600 -2.22 1.75 11.40
N PHE A 601 -2.11 1.20 10.21
CA PHE A 601 -3.02 0.22 9.68
C PHE A 601 -2.25 -1.05 9.33
N GLN A 602 -2.79 -2.22 9.67
CA GLN A 602 -2.14 -3.50 9.45
C GLN A 602 -3.14 -4.62 9.13
N GLY A 603 -2.94 -5.29 8.02
CA GLY A 603 -3.54 -6.60 7.77
C GLY A 603 -2.86 -7.67 8.62
N LEU A 604 -3.64 -8.38 9.43
CA LEU A 604 -3.14 -9.41 10.36
C LEU A 604 -3.17 -10.83 9.77
N GLY A 605 -3.63 -10.97 8.53
CA GLY A 605 -3.89 -12.27 7.90
C GLY A 605 -5.30 -12.80 8.24
N ASN A 606 -5.70 -13.89 7.59
CA ASN A 606 -7.04 -14.48 7.73
C ASN A 606 -8.19 -13.46 7.54
N ASP A 607 -7.98 -12.50 6.64
CA ASP A 607 -8.90 -11.37 6.37
C ASP A 607 -9.26 -10.57 7.63
N ILE A 608 -8.36 -10.46 8.58
CA ILE A 608 -8.48 -9.58 9.74
C ILE A 608 -7.57 -8.39 9.54
N THR A 609 -8.09 -7.21 9.88
CA THR A 609 -7.36 -5.95 9.83
C THR A 609 -7.45 -5.24 11.17
N ALA A 610 -6.42 -4.47 11.48
CA ALA A 610 -6.37 -3.64 12.67
C ALA A 610 -5.95 -2.21 12.29
N PHE A 611 -6.54 -1.25 12.96
CA PHE A 611 -6.22 0.15 12.84
C PHE A 611 -6.01 0.75 14.23
N ALA A 612 -5.05 1.66 14.34
CA ALA A 612 -4.84 2.47 15.53
C ALA A 612 -4.38 3.87 15.13
N LYS A 613 -4.92 4.89 15.79
CA LYS A 613 -4.47 6.29 15.69
C LYS A 613 -4.37 6.87 17.09
N GLY A 614 -3.29 7.59 17.36
CA GLY A 614 -3.14 8.41 18.55
C GLY A 614 -2.74 9.82 18.13
N SER A 615 -3.31 10.83 18.74
CA SER A 615 -2.93 12.23 18.56
C SER A 615 -2.90 12.96 19.89
N TYR A 616 -1.99 13.91 19.98
CA TYR A 616 -1.91 14.85 21.09
C TYR A 616 -1.71 16.24 20.54
N GLY A 617 -2.47 17.18 21.05
CA GLY A 617 -2.43 18.58 20.63
C GLY A 617 -2.64 19.57 21.75
N VAL A 618 -2.28 20.80 21.47
CA VAL A 618 -2.49 21.96 22.34
C VAL A 618 -3.42 22.91 21.62
N ILE A 619 -4.45 23.32 22.29
CA ILE A 619 -5.48 24.19 21.75
C ILE A 619 -5.28 25.61 22.31
N THR A 620 -5.23 26.56 21.38
CA THR A 620 -5.07 27.98 21.71
C THR A 620 -5.97 28.84 20.80
N GLY A 621 -6.43 29.95 21.30
CA GLY A 621 -7.20 30.93 20.56
C GLY A 621 -6.78 32.35 20.92
N THR A 622 -7.47 33.32 20.34
CA THR A 622 -7.32 34.72 20.75
C THR A 622 -8.08 34.94 22.05
N ASN A 623 -7.39 35.36 23.08
CA ASN A 623 -8.00 35.61 24.41
C ASN A 623 -8.85 34.41 24.90
N THR A 624 -8.38 33.17 24.69
CA THR A 624 -9.01 31.96 25.21
C THR A 624 -8.06 31.26 26.16
N TYR A 625 -8.62 30.55 27.14
CA TYR A 625 -7.83 29.71 28.01
C TYR A 625 -7.26 28.52 27.24
N LYS A 626 -5.97 28.22 27.47
CA LYS A 626 -5.27 27.13 26.81
C LYS A 626 -5.84 25.77 27.25
N ASN A 627 -5.89 24.83 26.31
CA ASN A 627 -6.29 23.45 26.59
C ASN A 627 -5.33 22.44 25.97
N ASP A 628 -5.33 21.24 26.49
CA ASP A 628 -4.61 20.09 25.91
C ASP A 628 -5.64 19.03 25.51
N HIS A 629 -5.38 18.34 24.39
CA HIS A 629 -6.24 17.33 23.81
C HIS A 629 -5.48 16.05 23.50
N LEU A 630 -5.97 14.92 23.96
CA LEU A 630 -5.52 13.58 23.62
C LEU A 630 -6.65 12.82 22.93
N SER A 631 -6.37 12.21 21.79
CA SER A 631 -7.32 11.33 21.09
C SER A 631 -6.67 10.00 20.75
N LEU A 632 -7.36 8.89 21.04
CA LEU A 632 -6.97 7.53 20.74
C LEU A 632 -8.12 6.83 20.04
N ILE A 633 -7.82 6.15 18.94
CA ILE A 633 -8.80 5.38 18.16
C ILE A 633 -8.21 4.02 17.85
N GLY A 634 -9.01 2.97 17.99
CA GLY A 634 -8.61 1.61 17.62
C GLY A 634 -9.77 0.84 17.03
N SER A 635 -9.49 -0.01 16.04
CA SER A 635 -10.50 -0.93 15.50
C SER A 635 -9.87 -2.22 15.00
N VAL A 636 -10.69 -3.27 15.00
CA VAL A 636 -10.36 -4.56 14.41
C VAL A 636 -11.55 -5.01 13.58
N SER A 637 -11.31 -5.37 12.33
CA SER A 637 -12.41 -5.71 11.43
C SER A 637 -12.12 -6.97 10.61
N LYS A 638 -13.18 -7.68 10.27
CA LYS A 638 -13.17 -8.77 9.31
C LYS A 638 -13.43 -8.22 7.92
N LEU A 639 -12.61 -8.64 6.98
CA LEU A 639 -12.70 -8.29 5.58
C LEU A 639 -13.52 -9.32 4.81
N PHE A 640 -14.33 -8.83 3.90
CA PHE A 640 -15.07 -9.60 2.89
C PHE A 640 -14.79 -9.00 1.52
N LYS A 641 -14.75 -9.86 0.48
CA LYS A 641 -14.52 -9.45 -0.91
C LYS A 641 -15.63 -10.00 -1.83
N PRO A 642 -16.86 -9.53 -1.70
CA PRO A 642 -17.92 -9.96 -2.61
C PRO A 642 -17.69 -9.36 -4.01
N GLU A 643 -18.28 -9.98 -5.01
CA GLU A 643 -18.25 -9.47 -6.39
C GLU A 643 -18.82 -8.04 -6.47
N GLY A 644 -18.17 -7.16 -7.20
CA GLY A 644 -18.54 -5.75 -7.32
C GLY A 644 -17.96 -4.83 -6.23
N PHE A 645 -17.22 -5.36 -5.27
CA PHE A 645 -16.56 -4.57 -4.24
C PHE A 645 -15.06 -4.87 -4.18
N GLU A 646 -14.28 -3.82 -3.93
CA GLU A 646 -12.89 -3.99 -3.50
C GLU A 646 -12.86 -4.64 -2.11
N TYR A 647 -13.77 -4.18 -1.24
CA TYR A 647 -13.95 -4.74 0.09
C TYR A 647 -15.27 -4.34 0.74
N ILE A 648 -15.67 -5.17 1.70
CA ILE A 648 -16.55 -4.81 2.80
C ILE A 648 -15.83 -5.20 4.09
N THR A 649 -15.72 -4.31 5.06
CA THR A 649 -15.17 -4.62 6.38
C THR A 649 -16.25 -4.45 7.44
N VAL A 650 -16.25 -5.29 8.47
CA VAL A 650 -17.15 -5.19 9.62
C VAL A 650 -16.37 -5.48 10.89
N GLY A 651 -16.51 -4.63 11.89
CA GLY A 651 -15.85 -4.86 13.18
C GLY A 651 -16.10 -3.81 14.23
N PRO A 652 -15.65 -4.06 15.47
CA PRO A 652 -15.70 -3.10 16.54
C PRO A 652 -14.66 -1.99 16.35
N ALA A 653 -15.06 -0.77 16.70
CA ALA A 653 -14.18 0.37 16.83
C ALA A 653 -14.42 1.05 18.20
N VAL A 654 -13.35 1.55 18.80
CA VAL A 654 -13.37 2.26 20.05
C VAL A 654 -12.58 3.55 19.89
N SER A 655 -13.11 4.66 20.40
CA SER A 655 -12.39 5.91 20.52
C SER A 655 -12.40 6.41 21.98
N TYR A 656 -11.34 7.10 22.32
CA TYR A 656 -11.18 7.80 23.59
C TYR A 656 -10.62 9.18 23.31
N GLU A 657 -11.27 10.22 23.84
CA GLU A 657 -10.79 11.59 23.79
C GLU A 657 -10.78 12.19 25.19
N GLN A 658 -9.83 13.08 25.44
CA GLN A 658 -9.67 13.75 26.71
C GLN A 658 -9.17 15.18 26.48
N PHE A 659 -9.81 16.12 27.18
CA PHE A 659 -9.36 17.50 27.29
C PHE A 659 -9.03 17.83 28.75
N ASN A 660 -8.06 18.69 28.96
CA ASN A 660 -7.69 19.08 30.32
C ASN A 660 -8.72 20.02 30.95
N ASN A 661 -9.37 20.88 30.14
CA ASN A 661 -10.29 21.90 30.60
C ASN A 661 -11.58 21.87 29.81
N ASN A 662 -12.71 22.10 30.46
CA ASN A 662 -13.98 22.28 29.79
C ASN A 662 -14.07 23.72 29.23
N GLN A 663 -14.00 23.87 27.91
CA GLN A 663 -14.02 25.13 27.16
C GLN A 663 -15.28 25.30 26.31
N ASN A 664 -16.34 24.60 26.68
CA ASN A 664 -17.56 24.48 25.92
C ASN A 664 -18.44 25.75 25.95
N GLN A 665 -18.13 26.68 26.85
CA GLN A 665 -18.99 27.86 27.11
C GLN A 665 -18.65 29.04 26.17
N PHE A 666 -19.50 30.04 26.16
CA PHE A 666 -19.41 31.20 25.26
C PHE A 666 -19.12 32.52 26.00
N THR A 667 -18.83 32.45 27.28
CA THR A 667 -18.32 33.58 28.04
C THR A 667 -16.85 33.85 27.72
N TYR A 668 -16.39 35.07 27.91
CA TYR A 668 -15.08 35.54 27.59
C TYR A 668 -13.98 34.68 28.21
N GLY A 669 -13.04 34.24 27.39
CA GLY A 669 -11.98 33.33 27.80
C GLY A 669 -12.24 31.86 27.48
N ASN A 670 -13.51 31.46 27.28
CA ASN A 670 -13.85 30.12 26.80
C ASN A 670 -13.70 30.00 25.28
N GLY A 671 -13.52 28.79 24.79
CA GLY A 671 -13.28 28.53 23.36
C GLY A 671 -14.52 28.23 22.54
N GLY A 672 -15.66 27.94 23.16
CA GLY A 672 -16.92 27.61 22.47
C GLY A 672 -16.88 26.31 21.68
N TYR A 673 -16.13 25.31 22.16
CA TYR A 673 -16.03 23.99 21.54
C TYR A 673 -16.19 22.89 22.59
N PHE A 674 -16.70 21.77 22.17
CA PHE A 674 -16.89 20.60 23.01
C PHE A 674 -15.56 20.06 23.50
N SER A 675 -15.37 20.01 24.82
CA SER A 675 -14.09 19.65 25.44
C SER A 675 -14.29 18.87 26.75
N PRO A 676 -14.82 17.64 26.66
CA PRO A 676 -15.03 16.79 27.82
C PRO A 676 -13.71 16.37 28.45
N GLN A 677 -13.69 16.16 29.76
CA GLN A 677 -12.55 15.60 30.48
C GLN A 677 -12.31 14.15 30.08
N TYR A 678 -13.34 13.46 29.62
CA TYR A 678 -13.21 12.29 28.75
C TYR A 678 -14.49 12.05 27.96
N ILE A 679 -14.33 11.45 26.79
CA ILE A 679 -15.37 10.75 26.06
C ILE A 679 -14.84 9.40 25.61
N ILE A 680 -15.60 8.35 25.85
CA ILE A 680 -15.34 7.02 25.32
C ILE A 680 -16.51 6.59 24.46
N GLN A 681 -16.21 6.05 23.30
CA GLN A 681 -17.21 5.57 22.36
C GLN A 681 -16.86 4.17 21.88
N GLY A 682 -17.88 3.33 21.77
CA GLY A 682 -17.75 1.98 21.24
C GLY A 682 -18.85 1.74 20.21
N ILE A 683 -18.46 1.34 19.01
CA ILE A 683 -19.39 1.07 17.91
C ILE A 683 -19.05 -0.24 17.20
N ILE A 684 -20.04 -0.80 16.54
CA ILE A 684 -19.81 -1.74 15.44
C ILE A 684 -19.94 -0.95 14.15
N GLU A 685 -18.92 -1.04 13.31
CA GLU A 685 -18.88 -0.34 12.03
C GLU A 685 -18.76 -1.32 10.86
N ALA A 686 -19.49 -1.04 9.80
CA ALA A 686 -19.32 -1.65 8.50
C ALA A 686 -18.87 -0.59 7.49
N GLN A 687 -17.92 -0.94 6.63
CA GLN A 687 -17.41 -0.06 5.58
C GLN A 687 -17.34 -0.81 4.27
N ALA A 688 -17.53 -0.11 3.15
CA ALA A 688 -17.48 -0.68 1.83
C ALA A 688 -16.84 0.27 0.82
N LEU A 689 -16.14 -0.31 -0.15
CA LEU A 689 -15.68 0.35 -1.38
C LEU A 689 -16.05 -0.53 -2.56
N THR A 690 -16.70 0.05 -3.56
CA THR A 690 -17.00 -0.66 -4.81
C THR A 690 -15.74 -0.82 -5.66
N THR A 691 -15.78 -1.71 -6.66
CA THR A 691 -14.63 -1.99 -7.53
C THR A 691 -14.12 -0.75 -8.24
N GLU A 692 -12.84 -0.44 -8.07
CA GLU A 692 -12.16 0.67 -8.73
C GLU A 692 -11.96 0.45 -10.24
N GLY A 693 -11.69 1.52 -10.98
CA GLY A 693 -11.47 1.46 -12.43
C GLY A 693 -12.74 1.31 -13.26
N GLN A 694 -13.93 1.47 -12.65
CA GLN A 694 -15.22 1.51 -13.34
C GLN A 694 -15.63 2.95 -13.65
N SER A 695 -16.68 3.12 -14.45
CA SER A 695 -17.26 4.44 -14.75
C SER A 695 -17.96 5.09 -13.54
N TRP A 696 -18.14 4.38 -12.45
CA TRP A 696 -18.67 4.87 -11.20
C TRP A 696 -17.92 4.24 -10.03
N LEU A 697 -17.86 4.96 -8.93
CA LEU A 697 -17.20 4.52 -7.72
C LEU A 697 -17.99 5.03 -6.52
N ALA A 698 -18.17 4.20 -5.50
CA ALA A 698 -18.78 4.57 -4.25
C ALA A 698 -18.04 3.94 -3.08
N GLN A 699 -17.92 4.70 -2.01
CA GLN A 699 -17.45 4.23 -0.71
C GLN A 699 -18.36 4.74 0.39
N GLY A 700 -18.37 4.06 1.54
CA GLY A 700 -19.18 4.52 2.65
C GLY A 700 -19.00 3.67 3.89
N SER A 701 -19.50 4.17 5.00
CA SER A 701 -19.55 3.46 6.27
C SER A 701 -20.86 3.69 7.01
N ILE A 702 -21.21 2.73 7.83
CA ILE A 702 -22.32 2.81 8.77
C ILE A 702 -21.85 2.24 10.12
N GLY A 703 -22.13 2.96 11.20
CA GLY A 703 -21.75 2.55 12.55
C GLY A 703 -22.84 2.83 13.56
N ALA A 704 -22.98 1.96 14.53
CA ALA A 704 -23.90 2.13 15.65
C ALA A 704 -23.28 1.60 16.95
N GLY A 705 -23.60 2.27 18.06
CA GLY A 705 -23.08 1.89 19.37
C GLY A 705 -23.49 2.84 20.48
N GLY A 706 -22.60 3.07 21.42
CA GLY A 706 -22.81 3.96 22.52
C GLY A 706 -21.59 4.79 22.89
N GLN A 707 -21.85 5.89 23.58
CA GLN A 707 -20.82 6.76 24.12
C GLN A 707 -21.12 7.14 25.58
N GLN A 708 -20.08 7.47 26.30
CA GLN A 708 -20.13 8.11 27.59
C GLN A 708 -19.16 9.28 27.58
N ASN A 709 -19.64 10.44 28.06
CA ASN A 709 -18.81 11.61 28.25
C ASN A 709 -18.96 12.20 29.64
N LYS A 710 -17.92 12.90 30.08
CA LYS A 710 -17.90 13.65 31.33
C LYS A 710 -17.32 15.03 31.05
N GLN A 711 -18.05 16.05 31.45
CA GLN A 711 -17.59 17.44 31.47
C GLN A 711 -17.51 17.89 32.94
N ASP A 712 -16.33 18.36 33.33
CA ASP A 712 -16.17 18.93 34.68
C ASP A 712 -16.75 20.35 34.73
N ALA A 713 -17.01 20.86 35.93
CA ALA A 713 -17.36 22.25 36.12
C ALA A 713 -16.27 23.16 35.54
N SER A 714 -16.68 24.29 34.96
CA SER A 714 -15.74 25.25 34.36
C SER A 714 -16.03 26.66 34.84
N PRO A 715 -15.01 27.52 35.05
CA PRO A 715 -15.21 28.89 35.43
C PRO A 715 -16.04 29.66 34.37
N TYR A 716 -16.89 30.62 34.79
CA TYR A 716 -17.51 31.52 33.85
C TYR A 716 -16.47 32.26 33.02
N PHE A 717 -15.42 32.76 33.66
CA PHE A 717 -14.32 33.48 33.01
C PHE A 717 -13.00 32.82 33.30
N PRO A 718 -12.54 31.85 32.47
CA PRO A 718 -11.38 31.05 32.79
C PRO A 718 -10.06 31.82 32.77
N LEU A 719 -9.99 33.00 32.16
CA LEU A 719 -8.82 33.88 32.20
C LEU A 719 -8.74 34.74 33.46
N ASP A 720 -9.89 35.06 34.08
CA ASP A 720 -10.01 35.86 35.33
C ASP A 720 -11.16 35.32 36.18
N PRO A 721 -10.97 34.18 36.84
CA PRO A 721 -12.07 33.54 37.59
C PRO A 721 -12.62 34.38 38.70
N ASP A 722 -13.91 34.61 38.68
CA ASP A 722 -14.68 35.38 39.67
C ASP A 722 -15.39 34.48 40.74
N GLY A 723 -15.16 33.18 40.68
CA GLY A 723 -15.74 32.17 41.55
C GLY A 723 -17.08 31.62 41.06
N ARG A 724 -17.61 32.11 39.93
CA ARG A 724 -18.80 31.54 39.30
C ARG A 724 -18.34 30.37 38.39
N GLU A 725 -19.12 29.29 38.39
CA GLU A 725 -18.81 28.10 37.64
C GLU A 725 -20.05 27.56 36.92
N PHE A 726 -19.87 27.08 35.69
CA PHE A 726 -20.81 26.21 35.00
C PHE A 726 -20.75 24.81 35.62
N PRO A 727 -21.89 24.18 35.90
CA PRO A 727 -21.88 22.85 36.50
C PRO A 727 -21.34 21.80 35.55
N GLY A 728 -20.62 20.82 36.08
CA GLY A 728 -20.19 19.66 35.31
C GLY A 728 -21.36 18.70 34.99
N THR A 729 -21.21 17.93 33.93
CA THR A 729 -22.21 16.95 33.48
C THR A 729 -21.56 15.62 33.13
N THR A 730 -22.35 14.55 33.23
CA THR A 730 -21.99 13.23 32.73
C THR A 730 -23.17 12.70 31.96
N SER A 731 -22.92 12.24 30.73
CA SER A 731 -23.97 11.68 29.89
C SER A 731 -23.55 10.34 29.28
N SER A 732 -24.52 9.49 29.01
CA SER A 732 -24.36 8.23 28.29
C SER A 732 -25.46 8.15 27.23
N THR A 733 -25.11 8.00 25.99
CA THR A 733 -26.03 8.10 24.87
C THR A 733 -25.74 7.05 23.80
N GLY A 734 -26.76 6.72 23.01
CA GLY A 734 -26.59 5.96 21.78
C GLY A 734 -25.97 6.81 20.69
N ILE A 735 -25.28 6.18 19.76
CA ILE A 735 -24.65 6.83 18.62
C ILE A 735 -24.94 6.06 17.33
N PHE A 736 -25.24 6.81 16.27
CA PHE A 736 -25.39 6.28 14.92
C PHE A 736 -24.67 7.18 13.94
N LEU A 737 -23.92 6.55 13.02
CA LEU A 737 -23.11 7.24 12.04
C LEU A 737 -23.37 6.65 10.66
N VAL A 738 -23.46 7.49 9.65
CA VAL A 738 -23.48 7.09 8.26
C VAL A 738 -22.63 8.03 7.45
N LYS A 739 -21.88 7.49 6.51
CA LYS A 739 -21.08 8.25 5.56
C LYS A 739 -21.17 7.58 4.20
N ALA A 740 -21.24 8.39 3.16
CA ALA A 740 -21.22 7.94 1.77
C ALA A 740 -20.49 8.98 0.92
N ASP A 741 -19.68 8.50 0.00
CA ASP A 741 -18.96 9.31 -0.98
C ASP A 741 -18.96 8.56 -2.30
N GLY A 742 -19.20 9.23 -3.41
CA GLY A 742 -19.23 8.55 -4.69
C GLY A 742 -19.18 9.51 -5.86
N GLY A 743 -18.90 8.94 -7.02
CA GLY A 743 -18.86 9.68 -8.26
C GLY A 743 -19.16 8.82 -9.48
N VAL A 744 -19.56 9.47 -10.55
CA VAL A 744 -19.83 8.85 -11.85
C VAL A 744 -19.21 9.66 -12.98
N LEU A 745 -18.52 9.00 -13.89
CA LEU A 745 -18.08 9.59 -15.15
C LEU A 745 -19.29 9.70 -16.08
N LEU A 746 -19.69 10.91 -16.40
CA LEU A 746 -20.71 11.19 -17.42
C LEU A 746 -20.09 11.10 -18.83
N THR A 747 -18.87 11.56 -18.97
CA THR A 747 -17.97 11.36 -20.10
C THR A 747 -16.57 11.05 -19.56
N PRO A 748 -15.62 10.60 -20.38
CA PRO A 748 -14.26 10.39 -19.92
C PRO A 748 -13.58 11.61 -19.28
N GLU A 749 -14.07 12.82 -19.60
CA GLU A 749 -13.52 14.08 -19.09
C GLU A 749 -14.36 14.68 -17.94
N PHE A 750 -15.62 14.26 -17.75
CA PHE A 750 -16.53 14.85 -16.77
C PHE A 750 -17.01 13.84 -15.74
N MET A 751 -16.77 14.15 -14.48
CA MET A 751 -17.26 13.41 -13.33
C MET A 751 -18.23 14.28 -12.52
N VAL A 752 -19.32 13.70 -12.06
CA VAL A 752 -20.15 14.26 -10.98
C VAL A 752 -19.94 13.43 -9.74
N GLY A 753 -19.67 14.10 -8.63
CA GLY A 753 -19.48 13.46 -7.33
C GLY A 753 -20.38 14.05 -6.25
N ALA A 754 -20.67 13.25 -5.23
CA ALA A 754 -21.41 13.66 -4.06
C ALA A 754 -20.86 13.02 -2.79
N LYS A 755 -20.91 13.75 -1.67
CA LYS A 755 -20.56 13.27 -0.34
C LYS A 755 -21.71 13.52 0.61
N LEU A 756 -21.90 12.62 1.54
CA LEU A 756 -22.90 12.71 2.61
C LEU A 756 -22.29 12.13 3.89
N SER A 757 -22.47 12.83 5.01
CA SER A 757 -22.30 12.23 6.32
C SER A 757 -23.36 12.70 7.28
N TYR A 758 -23.73 11.83 8.21
CA TYR A 758 -24.70 12.14 9.25
C TYR A 758 -24.35 11.40 10.53
N ALA A 759 -24.29 12.15 11.62
CA ALA A 759 -24.04 11.63 12.95
C ALA A 759 -25.21 11.99 13.86
N ILE A 760 -25.74 11.01 14.59
CA ILE A 760 -26.80 11.16 15.57
C ILE A 760 -26.31 10.68 16.92
N THR A 761 -26.44 11.55 17.92
CA THR A 761 -26.42 11.17 19.34
C THR A 761 -27.72 11.61 19.98
N ALA A 762 -27.99 11.22 21.23
CA ALA A 762 -29.17 11.70 21.92
C ALA A 762 -29.13 13.23 22.18
N ASP A 763 -27.94 13.81 22.20
CA ASP A 763 -27.68 15.20 22.57
C ASP A 763 -27.54 16.15 21.36
N TYR A 764 -27.14 15.63 20.18
CA TYR A 764 -26.96 16.47 18.98
C TYR A 764 -27.02 15.67 17.68
N ASN A 765 -27.25 16.37 16.60
CA ASN A 765 -27.16 15.87 15.24
C ASN A 765 -26.19 16.72 14.44
N GLU A 766 -25.36 16.06 13.64
CA GLU A 766 -24.46 16.72 12.71
C GLU A 766 -24.62 16.10 11.33
N GLY A 767 -24.81 16.94 10.31
CA GLY A 767 -24.98 16.53 8.93
C GLY A 767 -24.05 17.30 8.00
N PHE A 768 -23.54 16.62 7.00
CA PHE A 768 -22.75 17.21 5.92
C PHE A 768 -23.22 16.64 4.59
N ALA A 769 -23.29 17.50 3.58
CA ALA A 769 -23.54 17.12 2.20
C ALA A 769 -22.68 17.96 1.25
N ALA A 770 -22.16 17.35 0.21
CA ALA A 770 -21.47 18.03 -0.88
C ALA A 770 -21.89 17.47 -2.24
N ILE A 771 -21.87 18.33 -3.24
CA ILE A 771 -22.03 17.95 -4.64
C ILE A 771 -21.01 18.73 -5.46
N TYR A 772 -20.36 18.07 -6.39
CA TYR A 772 -19.34 18.71 -7.22
C TYR A 772 -19.27 18.11 -8.61
N VAL A 773 -18.72 18.89 -9.53
CA VAL A 773 -18.36 18.47 -10.88
C VAL A 773 -16.85 18.59 -11.02
N ARG A 774 -16.21 17.57 -11.57
CA ARG A 774 -14.78 17.54 -11.88
C ARG A 774 -14.55 17.36 -13.37
N TYR A 775 -13.74 18.20 -13.94
CA TYR A 775 -13.24 18.09 -15.30
C TYR A 775 -11.83 17.58 -15.29
N PHE A 776 -11.56 16.50 -16.02
CA PHE A 776 -10.22 15.97 -16.29
C PHE A 776 -9.71 16.50 -17.62
N PHE A 777 -8.51 17.03 -17.65
CA PHE A 777 -7.93 17.58 -18.90
C PHE A 777 -7.45 16.51 -19.87
N GLU A 778 -7.33 15.28 -19.40
CA GLU A 778 -7.09 14.08 -20.22
C GLU A 778 -8.15 13.03 -19.87
N PRO A 779 -8.65 12.26 -20.86
CA PRO A 779 -9.78 11.36 -20.65
C PRO A 779 -9.43 10.25 -19.63
N ARG A 780 -10.32 10.02 -18.69
CA ARG A 780 -10.27 8.92 -17.71
C ARG A 780 -10.90 7.66 -18.27
N VAL A 781 -10.28 6.52 -18.00
CA VAL A 781 -10.84 5.21 -18.35
C VAL A 781 -11.80 4.72 -17.26
N GLY A 782 -11.49 5.03 -16.00
CA GLY A 782 -12.29 4.67 -14.85
C GLY A 782 -11.96 5.53 -13.63
N LEU A 783 -12.80 5.44 -12.60
CA LEU A 783 -12.63 6.16 -11.35
C LEU A 783 -11.88 5.34 -10.31
N PHE A 784 -11.05 6.03 -9.56
CA PHE A 784 -10.33 5.52 -8.41
C PHE A 784 -10.64 6.41 -7.20
N ARG A 785 -10.42 5.92 -5.98
CA ARG A 785 -10.70 6.69 -4.75
C ARG A 785 -10.01 8.05 -4.70
N SER A 786 -8.84 8.20 -5.33
CA SER A 786 -8.16 9.49 -5.47
C SER A 786 -8.93 10.54 -6.31
N ASP A 787 -9.95 10.10 -7.04
CA ASP A 787 -10.83 10.99 -7.81
C ASP A 787 -12.01 11.50 -6.98
N LEU A 788 -12.33 10.83 -5.86
CA LEU A 788 -13.34 11.26 -4.90
C LEU A 788 -12.84 12.36 -3.95
N ASP A 789 -11.54 12.66 -3.95
CA ASP A 789 -10.94 13.72 -3.15
C ASP A 789 -11.41 15.10 -3.64
N PHE A 790 -12.55 15.52 -3.16
CA PHE A 790 -13.05 16.89 -3.32
C PHE A 790 -13.23 17.47 -1.93
N SER A 791 -12.54 18.57 -1.67
CA SER A 791 -12.51 19.27 -0.41
C SER A 791 -12.25 18.40 0.84
N TYR A 792 -11.60 18.99 1.79
CA TYR A 792 -11.32 18.37 3.10
C TYR A 792 -12.08 19.13 4.18
N TRP A 793 -13.38 18.86 4.30
CA TRP A 793 -14.21 19.41 5.36
C TRP A 793 -14.06 18.57 6.62
#